data_7090086f92c530743942125668fad6e5
#
_entry.id   7090086f92c530743942125668fad6e5
#
_cell.length_a   1.000
_cell.length_b   1.000
_cell.length_c   1.000
_cell.angle_alpha   90.00
_cell.angle_beta   90.00
_cell.angle_gamma   90.00
#
_symmetry.space_group_name_H-M   'P 1'
#
loop_
_entity.id
_entity.type
_entity.pdbx_description
1 polymer ?
#
loop_
_entity_poly.entity_id
_entity_poly.type
_entity_poly.pdbx_seq_one_letter_code
_entity_poly.pdbx_strand_id
1 'polypeptide(L)'
;MSAPTSAHLHDNLPRPLTAFIGRTQDLSALEPLIRSTRLLTLTGVGGCGKTRLAREVAVRSPEAFPGGARWVELAPLVEGSEGALVSQAIALAWGVVEQPGRSILETLVEALASQRRLLILDNCEHILESCAWHAQFLLDSCPELTILTTSREPLGIAGEVIFPVAPLSAPAELQRYDLQELACGDAVSLFVARARAVAPSFALTEENGAAVARICRKLDGIPLALELAAARVRLLSVGQIADRLDNAFRVLGGGSRAAPPRQQTLRATLDWSYGLLSPAEASLLRRLSVFVGSFSLEAVEAVCAGNQGEPGDILDELGRLVDKSLVLTQERAGTVRYWLLEVIRQYALEKLEALAEDMVARAHHTEYYGHLAQRAGVDLDMNESRQWLDILEREHDNLRAALGWALEHREPEYAGVIVAALWRFWRVRGYLAEGCHWLRLALARLPDKTLTRARALQALAILTFHHQGYAAAAPLVEEALALYQALNDRRGIAIALLNAGILTHGHGDYGRAMSYFEESLPLCSQEGWGHAIAVCLSSMGLTAMHLGDIPRARALCAEAVLRAREANDAPATAGTLTNLGIALLMGQQYEQAIARFEESLRLRREIADSGGEAHTLRFLGRAALELGDAERAEAYYLESFALRDALGEDEGLAEALEGLAAVAAARGEGTVAAARLGAAEVLRERAGMPVPAIDRLFYEQWLARIRELLDEPALSAAWADGRLLTPGEARDVVPTPGAITAVAGAVSPTQMRQPPAPEQEARPLLRIIALGGARVYRGADQVGAAEWTYSRARELLFYLLSCDSATKEQIGLALWPDADPAQLRAQLHPVLHHLRHALGGADWVIFERGRYRFNRALAYTYDVEAFEESLDQARRSQRAEPADAIRSLEQGLKLYRGDFLAGEVESEWADRRREELRRRHRAALLTLGHLYSAGGAHARAADAYQRLIADDPFQERAHRELMRCLARLGERGQALRVYEELVTLLNRELSAAPAPETTALAARVRRGETV
;
A
#
# COMPACT_ATOMS: atom_id res chain seq x y z
N MET A 1 -47.66 2.21 1.43
CA MET A 1 -46.69 1.77 0.42
C MET A 1 -45.39 2.49 0.75
N SER A 2 -44.50 1.84 1.49
CA SER A 2 -43.29 2.41 2.00
C SER A 2 -42.21 2.33 0.92
N ALA A 3 -41.50 3.44 0.69
CA ALA A 3 -40.34 3.52 -0.19
C ALA A 3 -39.23 2.59 0.29
N PRO A 4 -38.46 1.97 -0.61
CA PRO A 4 -37.31 1.17 -0.20
C PRO A 4 -36.15 2.08 0.20
N THR A 5 -35.74 1.95 1.43
CA THR A 5 -34.59 2.57 2.09
C THR A 5 -33.25 2.09 1.52
N SER A 6 -32.34 3.03 1.33
CA SER A 6 -30.88 2.95 1.36
C SER A 6 -30.18 1.86 0.52
N ALA A 7 -29.36 2.33 -0.41
CA ALA A 7 -28.34 1.58 -1.11
C ALA A 7 -27.43 0.86 -0.09
N HIS A 8 -27.56 -0.47 0.01
CA HIS A 8 -26.58 -1.30 0.67
C HIS A 8 -25.28 -1.18 -0.12
N LEU A 9 -24.25 -0.64 0.50
CA LEU A 9 -22.85 -0.81 0.08
C LEU A 9 -22.65 -2.29 -0.22
N HIS A 10 -22.31 -2.63 -1.46
CA HIS A 10 -22.24 -4.00 -1.94
C HIS A 10 -21.18 -4.77 -1.17
N ASP A 11 -21.60 -5.67 -0.26
CA ASP A 11 -20.72 -6.63 0.38
C ASP A 11 -20.06 -7.51 -0.70
N ASN A 12 -18.74 -7.71 -0.60
CA ASN A 12 -17.99 -8.58 -1.53
C ASN A 12 -18.06 -10.06 -1.13
N LEU A 13 -19.05 -10.46 -0.35
CA LEU A 13 -19.23 -11.84 0.10
C LEU A 13 -19.40 -12.79 -1.08
N PRO A 14 -18.67 -13.93 -1.14
CA PRO A 14 -18.79 -14.90 -2.22
C PRO A 14 -20.22 -15.43 -2.35
N ARG A 15 -20.78 -15.43 -3.56
CA ARG A 15 -22.11 -15.97 -3.80
C ARG A 15 -22.06 -17.50 -3.91
N PRO A 16 -22.82 -18.26 -3.09
CA PRO A 16 -22.80 -19.73 -3.18
C PRO A 16 -23.55 -20.21 -4.41
N LEU A 17 -22.98 -21.20 -5.08
CA LEU A 17 -23.63 -21.91 -6.19
C LEU A 17 -24.66 -22.94 -5.71
N THR A 18 -24.58 -23.33 -4.43
CA THR A 18 -25.40 -24.42 -3.84
C THR A 18 -25.95 -23.99 -2.49
N ALA A 19 -27.14 -24.50 -2.13
CA ALA A 19 -27.78 -24.21 -0.85
C ALA A 19 -26.88 -24.63 0.34
N PHE A 20 -26.94 -23.87 1.43
CA PHE A 20 -26.36 -24.23 2.71
C PHE A 20 -27.30 -25.24 3.41
N ILE A 21 -26.75 -26.36 3.87
CA ILE A 21 -27.53 -27.47 4.43
C ILE A 21 -27.00 -27.84 5.82
N GLY A 22 -27.92 -28.03 6.77
CA GLY A 22 -27.60 -28.37 8.14
C GLY A 22 -27.03 -27.23 8.97
N ARG A 23 -26.34 -27.60 10.09
CA ARG A 23 -25.63 -26.71 11.00
C ARG A 23 -26.47 -25.64 11.69
N THR A 24 -27.72 -25.91 11.91
CA THR A 24 -28.62 -24.98 12.62
C THR A 24 -28.12 -24.67 14.03
N GLN A 25 -27.56 -25.67 14.71
CA GLN A 25 -26.98 -25.50 16.05
C GLN A 25 -25.72 -24.65 16.03
N ASP A 26 -24.81 -24.88 15.06
CA ASP A 26 -23.60 -24.08 14.91
C ASP A 26 -23.93 -22.61 14.63
N LEU A 27 -24.91 -22.35 13.73
CA LEU A 27 -25.38 -21.00 13.43
C LEU A 27 -25.98 -20.32 14.67
N SER A 28 -26.85 -21.02 15.40
CA SER A 28 -27.47 -20.47 16.61
C SER A 28 -26.44 -20.19 17.71
N ALA A 29 -25.33 -20.91 17.76
CA ALA A 29 -24.22 -20.64 18.69
C ALA A 29 -23.32 -19.50 18.22
N LEU A 30 -23.09 -19.38 16.92
CA LEU A 30 -22.19 -18.37 16.34
C LEU A 30 -22.80 -16.96 16.27
N GLU A 31 -24.11 -16.84 16.02
CA GLU A 31 -24.79 -15.54 15.91
C GLU A 31 -24.62 -14.66 17.17
N PRO A 32 -24.75 -15.15 18.41
CA PRO A 32 -24.47 -14.35 19.59
C PRO A 32 -22.96 -14.10 19.79
N LEU A 33 -22.09 -15.08 19.45
CA LEU A 33 -20.64 -14.94 19.62
C LEU A 33 -20.08 -13.84 18.74
N ILE A 34 -20.45 -13.78 17.46
CA ILE A 34 -19.93 -12.77 16.55
C ILE A 34 -20.38 -11.34 16.89
N ARG A 35 -21.49 -11.21 17.67
CA ARG A 35 -21.97 -9.91 18.16
C ARG A 35 -21.25 -9.46 19.44
N SER A 36 -20.76 -10.40 20.24
CA SER A 36 -20.18 -10.13 21.56
C SER A 36 -18.65 -10.20 21.60
N THR A 37 -18.01 -10.76 20.59
CA THR A 37 -16.55 -10.90 20.50
C THR A 37 -15.98 -10.06 19.39
N ARG A 38 -14.73 -9.64 19.54
CA ARG A 38 -14.04 -8.86 18.50
C ARG A 38 -13.17 -9.73 17.58
N LEU A 39 -12.78 -10.92 18.04
CA LEU A 39 -12.04 -11.90 17.25
C LEU A 39 -12.66 -13.28 17.44
N LEU A 40 -13.14 -13.87 16.35
CA LEU A 40 -13.71 -15.21 16.32
C LEU A 40 -12.99 -16.04 15.26
N THR A 41 -12.39 -17.16 15.67
CA THR A 41 -11.68 -18.08 14.77
C THR A 41 -12.43 -19.39 14.64
N LEU A 42 -12.85 -19.70 13.42
CA LEU A 42 -13.44 -21.00 13.07
C LEU A 42 -12.32 -22.00 12.77
N THR A 43 -12.08 -22.96 13.67
CA THR A 43 -11.06 -23.97 13.52
C THR A 43 -11.63 -25.32 13.09
N GLY A 44 -10.85 -26.13 12.39
CA GLY A 44 -11.26 -27.50 12.03
C GLY A 44 -10.53 -28.03 10.79
N VAL A 45 -10.75 -29.32 10.51
CA VAL A 45 -10.11 -30.02 9.40
C VAL A 45 -10.48 -29.44 8.03
N GLY A 46 -9.61 -29.64 7.03
CA GLY A 46 -9.90 -29.28 5.64
C GLY A 46 -11.20 -29.94 5.16
N GLY A 47 -12.03 -29.19 4.40
CA GLY A 47 -13.27 -29.73 3.86
C GLY A 47 -14.45 -29.86 4.84
N CYS A 48 -14.28 -29.48 6.13
CA CYS A 48 -15.40 -29.52 7.11
C CYS A 48 -16.41 -28.37 6.93
N GLY A 49 -16.16 -27.40 6.06
CA GLY A 49 -17.09 -26.31 5.72
C GLY A 49 -16.93 -25.03 6.52
N LYS A 50 -15.75 -24.71 7.09
CA LYS A 50 -15.44 -23.46 7.78
C LYS A 50 -15.79 -22.22 6.98
N THR A 51 -15.27 -22.12 5.76
CA THR A 51 -15.51 -21.05 4.79
C THR A 51 -17.01 -20.81 4.53
N ARG A 52 -17.77 -21.89 4.32
CA ARG A 52 -19.22 -21.82 4.10
C ARG A 52 -19.97 -21.32 5.34
N LEU A 53 -19.56 -21.81 6.53
CA LEU A 53 -20.14 -21.42 7.80
C LEU A 53 -19.84 -19.94 8.12
N ALA A 54 -18.60 -19.49 7.95
CA ALA A 54 -18.19 -18.08 8.13
C ALA A 54 -19.04 -17.14 7.26
N ARG A 55 -19.22 -17.52 5.98
CA ARG A 55 -20.04 -16.75 5.05
C ARG A 55 -21.52 -16.70 5.47
N GLU A 56 -22.08 -17.83 5.87
CA GLU A 56 -23.48 -17.91 6.27
C GLU A 56 -23.76 -17.07 7.53
N VAL A 57 -22.85 -17.08 8.51
CA VAL A 57 -22.94 -16.24 9.70
C VAL A 57 -22.89 -14.75 9.32
N ALA A 58 -21.99 -14.35 8.41
CA ALA A 58 -21.90 -12.97 7.94
C ALA A 58 -23.18 -12.50 7.26
N VAL A 59 -23.75 -13.34 6.34
CA VAL A 59 -24.99 -13.04 5.64
C VAL A 59 -26.19 -12.90 6.58
N ARG A 60 -26.22 -13.63 7.68
CA ARG A 60 -27.32 -13.59 8.69
C ARG A 60 -27.20 -12.48 9.72
N SER A 61 -26.08 -11.76 9.74
CA SER A 61 -25.81 -10.74 10.78
C SER A 61 -25.64 -9.32 10.23
N PRO A 62 -26.39 -8.84 9.21
CA PRO A 62 -26.20 -7.51 8.62
C PRO A 62 -26.49 -6.38 9.61
N GLU A 63 -27.48 -6.56 10.51
CA GLU A 63 -27.83 -5.58 11.53
C GLU A 63 -26.73 -5.37 12.59
N ALA A 64 -25.85 -6.35 12.80
CA ALA A 64 -24.76 -6.25 13.75
C ALA A 64 -23.59 -5.40 13.21
N PHE A 65 -23.49 -5.24 11.89
CA PHE A 65 -22.39 -4.58 11.20
C PHE A 65 -22.91 -3.53 10.20
N PRO A 66 -23.39 -2.38 10.67
CA PRO A 66 -23.92 -1.33 9.80
C PRO A 66 -22.87 -0.76 8.84
N GLY A 67 -21.59 -0.85 9.17
CA GLY A 67 -20.46 -0.50 8.29
C GLY A 67 -20.13 -1.58 7.25
N GLY A 68 -20.90 -2.67 7.18
CA GLY A 68 -20.77 -3.75 6.19
C GLY A 68 -19.80 -4.86 6.60
N ALA A 69 -19.82 -5.95 5.80
CA ALA A 69 -18.92 -7.10 5.93
C ALA A 69 -18.04 -7.20 4.68
N ARG A 70 -16.74 -7.54 4.87
CA ARG A 70 -15.80 -7.74 3.77
C ARG A 70 -15.08 -9.07 3.90
N TRP A 71 -14.97 -9.73 2.77
CA TRP A 71 -14.31 -11.03 2.61
C TRP A 71 -12.94 -10.86 2.01
N VAL A 72 -11.93 -11.47 2.63
CA VAL A 72 -10.55 -11.53 2.15
C VAL A 72 -10.16 -13.00 2.05
N GLU A 73 -9.95 -13.48 0.83
CA GLU A 73 -9.45 -14.83 0.56
C GLU A 73 -7.92 -14.79 0.57
N LEU A 74 -7.31 -15.52 1.50
CA LEU A 74 -5.86 -15.51 1.70
C LEU A 74 -5.15 -16.70 1.05
N ALA A 75 -5.90 -17.71 0.57
CA ALA A 75 -5.33 -18.90 -0.08
C ALA A 75 -4.34 -18.59 -1.23
N PRO A 76 -4.51 -17.53 -2.04
CA PRO A 76 -3.57 -17.20 -3.12
C PRO A 76 -2.25 -16.57 -2.66
N LEU A 77 -2.14 -16.13 -1.41
CA LEU A 77 -0.93 -15.46 -0.91
C LEU A 77 0.16 -16.48 -0.58
N VAL A 78 1.42 -16.14 -0.89
CA VAL A 78 2.57 -17.05 -0.69
C VAL A 78 3.26 -16.74 0.62
N GLU A 79 3.71 -17.78 1.35
CA GLU A 79 4.51 -17.67 2.56
C GLU A 79 5.84 -16.96 2.26
N GLY A 80 6.24 -15.99 3.11
CA GLY A 80 7.50 -15.24 2.95
C GLY A 80 7.37 -13.85 2.31
N SER A 81 6.21 -13.44 1.87
CA SER A 81 5.95 -12.04 1.47
C SER A 81 5.61 -11.23 2.74
N GLU A 82 6.65 -10.58 3.32
CA GLU A 82 6.59 -9.72 4.51
C GLU A 82 5.28 -8.93 4.64
N GLY A 83 4.30 -9.45 5.37
CA GLY A 83 3.04 -8.76 5.80
C GLY A 83 2.33 -7.82 4.82
N ALA A 84 3.05 -7.24 3.88
CA ALA A 84 2.57 -6.23 2.93
C ALA A 84 1.41 -6.74 2.06
N LEU A 85 1.42 -8.01 1.64
CA LEU A 85 0.34 -8.57 0.81
C LEU A 85 -0.95 -8.79 1.58
N VAL A 86 -0.88 -9.11 2.88
CA VAL A 86 -2.07 -9.26 3.73
C VAL A 86 -2.73 -7.90 3.94
N SER A 87 -1.96 -6.86 4.26
CA SER A 87 -2.46 -5.49 4.38
C SER A 87 -3.15 -5.03 3.10
N GLN A 88 -2.54 -5.33 1.97
CA GLN A 88 -3.02 -4.94 0.65
C GLN A 88 -4.31 -5.68 0.26
N ALA A 89 -4.40 -7.00 0.56
CA ALA A 89 -5.62 -7.77 0.35
C ALA A 89 -6.79 -7.23 1.20
N ILE A 90 -6.52 -6.84 2.45
CA ILE A 90 -7.51 -6.21 3.33
C ILE A 90 -7.93 -4.85 2.77
N ALA A 91 -6.97 -4.01 2.35
CA ALA A 91 -7.24 -2.69 1.79
C ALA A 91 -8.12 -2.77 0.54
N LEU A 92 -7.78 -3.69 -0.36
CA LEU A 92 -8.55 -3.93 -1.59
C LEU A 92 -10.00 -4.31 -1.30
N ALA A 93 -10.22 -5.21 -0.32
CA ALA A 93 -11.57 -5.63 0.05
C ALA A 93 -12.43 -4.45 0.55
N TRP A 94 -11.82 -3.44 1.14
CA TRP A 94 -12.49 -2.21 1.61
C TRP A 94 -12.46 -1.07 0.61
N GLY A 95 -11.85 -1.25 -0.58
CA GLY A 95 -11.67 -0.18 -1.57
C GLY A 95 -10.71 0.92 -1.11
N VAL A 96 -9.80 0.60 -0.19
CA VAL A 96 -8.78 1.52 0.33
C VAL A 96 -7.58 1.48 -0.59
N VAL A 97 -7.22 2.62 -1.16
CA VAL A 97 -6.07 2.79 -2.05
C VAL A 97 -4.87 3.32 -1.27
N GLU A 98 -3.67 2.86 -1.61
CA GLU A 98 -2.43 3.39 -1.03
C GLU A 98 -2.27 4.88 -1.31
N GLN A 99 -1.95 5.64 -0.26
CA GLN A 99 -1.73 7.08 -0.37
C GLN A 99 -0.23 7.41 -0.31
N PRO A 100 0.26 8.39 -1.08
CA PRO A 100 1.64 8.80 -1.05
C PRO A 100 2.07 9.25 0.35
N GLY A 101 3.16 8.66 0.87
CA GLY A 101 3.73 9.03 2.16
C GLY A 101 3.00 8.48 3.41
N ARG A 102 1.97 7.65 3.24
CA ARG A 102 1.28 6.94 4.33
C ARG A 102 1.38 5.42 4.14
N SER A 103 1.48 4.69 5.24
CA SER A 103 1.41 3.24 5.16
C SER A 103 -0.05 2.81 4.87
N ILE A 104 -0.20 1.73 4.11
CA ILE A 104 -1.52 1.14 3.83
C ILE A 104 -2.29 0.78 5.11
N LEU A 105 -1.56 0.41 6.18
CA LEU A 105 -2.13 0.09 7.49
C LEU A 105 -2.73 1.32 8.18
N GLU A 106 -2.06 2.47 8.12
CA GLU A 106 -2.60 3.73 8.68
C GLU A 106 -3.88 4.14 7.95
N THR A 107 -3.89 4.01 6.63
CA THR A 107 -5.08 4.32 5.81
C THR A 107 -6.23 3.35 6.10
N LEU A 108 -5.91 2.05 6.30
CA LEU A 108 -6.89 1.04 6.72
C LEU A 108 -7.49 1.35 8.09
N VAL A 109 -6.68 1.70 9.09
CA VAL A 109 -7.15 2.06 10.43
C VAL A 109 -8.14 3.23 10.36
N GLU A 110 -7.80 4.28 9.62
CA GLU A 110 -8.67 5.45 9.45
C GLU A 110 -10.01 5.07 8.79
N ALA A 111 -9.96 4.25 7.73
CA ALA A 111 -11.14 3.76 7.04
C ALA A 111 -12.03 2.86 7.91
N LEU A 112 -11.43 2.07 8.81
CA LEU A 112 -12.16 1.07 9.60
C LEU A 112 -12.65 1.57 10.97
N ALA A 113 -12.13 2.70 11.47
CA ALA A 113 -12.38 3.18 12.83
C ALA A 113 -13.80 3.73 13.07
N SER A 114 -14.53 4.15 12.04
CA SER A 114 -15.72 5.01 12.19
C SER A 114 -17.04 4.29 12.44
N GLN A 115 -17.13 2.98 12.16
CA GLN A 115 -18.39 2.21 12.25
C GLN A 115 -18.11 0.75 12.61
N ARG A 116 -19.12 0.07 13.17
CA ARG A 116 -19.03 -1.36 13.44
C ARG A 116 -19.00 -2.16 12.15
N ARG A 117 -17.88 -2.86 11.89
CA ARG A 117 -17.57 -3.57 10.64
C ARG A 117 -17.14 -5.00 10.91
N LEU A 118 -17.34 -5.87 9.91
CA LEU A 118 -16.89 -7.26 9.95
C LEU A 118 -15.84 -7.49 8.86
N LEU A 119 -14.63 -7.88 9.28
CA LEU A 119 -13.58 -8.37 8.40
C LEU A 119 -13.52 -9.89 8.48
N ILE A 120 -13.60 -10.57 7.33
CA ILE A 120 -13.52 -12.03 7.26
C ILE A 120 -12.21 -12.39 6.56
N LEU A 121 -11.32 -13.09 7.28
CA LEU A 121 -10.06 -13.61 6.77
C LEU A 121 -10.19 -15.11 6.55
N ASP A 122 -10.24 -15.55 5.30
CA ASP A 122 -10.45 -16.97 4.98
C ASP A 122 -9.13 -17.67 4.61
N ASN A 123 -8.95 -18.88 5.14
CA ASN A 123 -7.80 -19.75 4.87
C ASN A 123 -6.46 -19.20 5.41
N CYS A 124 -6.41 -18.86 6.72
CA CYS A 124 -5.23 -18.25 7.36
C CYS A 124 -4.06 -19.24 7.59
N GLU A 125 -4.27 -20.57 7.47
CA GLU A 125 -3.37 -21.61 7.95
C GLU A 125 -1.95 -21.57 7.38
N HIS A 126 -1.74 -21.08 6.14
CA HIS A 126 -0.43 -21.07 5.48
C HIS A 126 0.38 -19.77 5.72
N ILE A 127 -0.25 -18.73 6.26
CA ILE A 127 0.37 -17.44 6.62
C ILE A 127 -0.07 -16.98 8.01
N LEU A 128 -0.12 -17.91 8.96
CA LEU A 128 -0.73 -17.75 10.28
C LEU A 128 -0.13 -16.60 11.06
N GLU A 129 1.20 -16.48 11.11
CA GLU A 129 1.91 -15.41 11.84
C GLU A 129 1.58 -14.02 11.29
N SER A 130 1.53 -13.89 9.98
CA SER A 130 1.15 -12.62 9.33
C SER A 130 -0.31 -12.26 9.61
N CYS A 131 -1.23 -13.23 9.54
CA CYS A 131 -2.64 -13.03 9.88
C CYS A 131 -2.81 -12.62 11.36
N ALA A 132 -2.09 -13.27 12.27
CA ALA A 132 -2.12 -12.98 13.70
C ALA A 132 -1.67 -11.56 13.99
N TRP A 133 -0.55 -11.14 13.39
CA TRP A 133 -0.03 -9.79 13.53
C TRP A 133 -1.00 -8.72 13.01
N HIS A 134 -1.57 -8.92 11.81
CA HIS A 134 -2.53 -7.96 11.24
C HIS A 134 -3.84 -7.89 12.03
N ALA A 135 -4.33 -9.05 12.46
CA ALA A 135 -5.54 -9.10 13.29
C ALA A 135 -5.34 -8.37 14.61
N GLN A 136 -4.21 -8.60 15.30
CA GLN A 136 -3.87 -7.89 16.54
C GLN A 136 -3.76 -6.39 16.31
N PHE A 137 -2.99 -5.96 15.31
CA PHE A 137 -2.79 -4.55 14.98
C PHE A 137 -4.10 -3.80 14.68
N LEU A 138 -4.96 -4.42 13.86
CA LEU A 138 -6.25 -3.81 13.49
C LEU A 138 -7.23 -3.78 14.68
N LEU A 139 -7.25 -4.82 15.53
CA LEU A 139 -8.08 -4.85 16.72
C LEU A 139 -7.64 -3.82 17.77
N ASP A 140 -6.34 -3.60 17.91
CA ASP A 140 -5.81 -2.58 18.84
C ASP A 140 -6.12 -1.16 18.35
N SER A 141 -6.11 -0.96 17.04
CA SER A 141 -6.30 0.36 16.42
C SER A 141 -7.76 0.72 16.13
N CYS A 142 -8.65 -0.26 15.94
CA CYS A 142 -10.05 -0.08 15.54
C CYS A 142 -11.01 -0.70 16.57
N PRO A 143 -11.50 0.03 17.60
CA PRO A 143 -12.33 -0.51 18.68
C PRO A 143 -13.65 -1.17 18.20
N GLU A 144 -14.24 -0.68 17.12
CA GLU A 144 -15.50 -1.16 16.57
C GLU A 144 -15.34 -2.28 15.52
N LEU A 145 -14.09 -2.70 15.20
CA LEU A 145 -13.84 -3.78 14.26
C LEU A 145 -14.06 -5.15 14.89
N THR A 146 -14.75 -6.02 14.18
CA THR A 146 -14.85 -7.46 14.49
C THR A 146 -14.15 -8.24 13.36
N ILE A 147 -13.33 -9.22 13.73
CA ILE A 147 -12.61 -10.09 12.78
C ILE A 147 -13.13 -11.52 12.95
N LEU A 148 -13.51 -12.14 11.84
CA LEU A 148 -13.87 -13.55 11.74
C LEU A 148 -12.82 -14.25 10.88
N THR A 149 -12.15 -15.26 11.43
CA THR A 149 -11.13 -15.98 10.68
C THR A 149 -11.49 -17.43 10.48
N THR A 150 -11.01 -18.04 9.40
CA THR A 150 -11.05 -19.49 9.21
C THR A 150 -9.63 -20.02 9.10
N SER A 151 -9.32 -21.05 9.86
CA SER A 151 -8.00 -21.66 9.88
C SER A 151 -8.08 -23.14 10.31
N ARG A 152 -7.00 -23.91 10.11
CA ARG A 152 -6.86 -25.24 10.73
C ARG A 152 -6.45 -25.16 12.20
N GLU A 153 -5.73 -24.11 12.56
CA GLU A 153 -5.20 -23.83 13.87
C GLU A 153 -5.61 -22.41 14.33
N PRO A 154 -5.68 -22.14 15.64
CA PRO A 154 -5.94 -20.81 16.15
C PRO A 154 -4.84 -19.81 15.76
N LEU A 155 -5.16 -18.51 15.69
CA LEU A 155 -4.16 -17.44 15.49
C LEU A 155 -3.22 -17.26 16.71
N GLY A 156 -3.67 -17.64 17.91
CA GLY A 156 -2.89 -17.58 19.14
C GLY A 156 -2.69 -16.19 19.74
N ILE A 157 -3.60 -15.24 19.44
CA ILE A 157 -3.52 -13.86 19.94
C ILE A 157 -4.53 -13.57 21.05
N ALA A 158 -4.28 -12.50 21.83
CA ALA A 158 -5.11 -12.15 22.97
C ALA A 158 -6.55 -11.78 22.56
N GLY A 159 -7.54 -12.26 23.30
CA GLY A 159 -8.96 -12.02 23.03
C GLY A 159 -9.58 -12.90 21.93
N GLU A 160 -8.81 -13.84 21.37
CA GLU A 160 -9.33 -14.79 20.40
C GLU A 160 -10.35 -15.76 21.04
N VAL A 161 -11.54 -15.85 20.43
CA VAL A 161 -12.54 -16.86 20.75
C VAL A 161 -12.47 -17.93 19.67
N ILE A 162 -12.21 -19.17 20.08
CA ILE A 162 -12.07 -20.30 19.16
C ILE A 162 -13.37 -21.07 19.10
N PHE A 163 -13.90 -21.26 17.90
CA PHE A 163 -15.07 -22.10 17.64
C PHE A 163 -14.65 -23.31 16.78
N PRO A 164 -14.60 -24.51 17.35
CA PRO A 164 -14.22 -25.71 16.61
C PRO A 164 -15.39 -26.17 15.74
N VAL A 165 -15.20 -26.14 14.41
CA VAL A 165 -16.20 -26.60 13.43
C VAL A 165 -16.11 -28.12 13.30
N ALA A 166 -17.05 -28.82 13.93
CA ALA A 166 -17.16 -30.26 13.80
C ALA A 166 -17.68 -30.68 12.40
N PRO A 167 -17.40 -31.91 11.91
CA PRO A 167 -18.13 -32.51 10.79
C PRO A 167 -19.65 -32.53 11.02
N LEU A 168 -20.42 -32.71 9.95
CA LEU A 168 -21.88 -32.88 10.05
C LEU A 168 -22.23 -34.14 10.85
N SER A 169 -23.34 -34.09 11.57
CA SER A 169 -23.83 -35.24 12.34
C SER A 169 -24.12 -36.43 11.43
N ALA A 170 -23.35 -37.52 11.62
CA ALA A 170 -23.58 -38.78 10.90
C ALA A 170 -24.54 -39.67 11.70
N PRO A 171 -25.42 -40.46 11.04
CA PRO A 171 -26.38 -41.31 11.71
C PRO A 171 -25.69 -42.40 12.52
N ALA A 172 -26.24 -42.74 13.69
CA ALA A 172 -25.77 -43.86 14.51
C ALA A 172 -25.93 -45.21 13.78
N GLU A 173 -25.18 -46.25 14.20
CA GLU A 173 -25.32 -47.57 13.63
C GLU A 173 -26.55 -48.27 14.22
N LEU A 174 -27.58 -48.49 13.37
CA LEU A 174 -28.85 -49.08 13.74
C LEU A 174 -29.14 -50.26 12.79
N GLN A 175 -29.85 -51.29 13.28
CA GLN A 175 -30.29 -52.42 12.46
C GLN A 175 -31.40 -52.04 11.46
N ARG A 176 -32.21 -51.06 11.82
CA ARG A 176 -33.25 -50.44 10.95
C ARG A 176 -33.27 -48.95 11.18
N TYR A 177 -33.42 -48.15 10.11
CA TYR A 177 -33.54 -46.71 10.14
C TYR A 177 -34.97 -46.31 9.85
N ASP A 178 -35.52 -45.41 10.64
CA ASP A 178 -36.70 -44.62 10.23
C ASP A 178 -36.23 -43.63 9.14
N LEU A 179 -36.87 -43.65 7.98
CA LEU A 179 -36.50 -42.79 6.86
C LEU A 179 -36.69 -41.30 7.15
N GLN A 180 -37.68 -40.93 7.96
CA GLN A 180 -37.93 -39.55 8.32
C GLN A 180 -36.81 -39.04 9.26
N GLU A 181 -36.50 -39.84 10.27
CA GLU A 181 -35.41 -39.52 11.21
C GLU A 181 -34.05 -39.48 10.49
N LEU A 182 -33.79 -40.44 9.60
CA LEU A 182 -32.55 -40.48 8.81
C LEU A 182 -32.42 -39.26 7.88
N ALA A 183 -33.52 -38.84 7.24
CA ALA A 183 -33.52 -37.68 6.35
C ALA A 183 -33.29 -36.35 7.08
N CYS A 184 -33.59 -36.26 8.40
CA CYS A 184 -33.32 -35.07 9.21
C CYS A 184 -31.84 -34.89 9.60
N GLY A 185 -30.99 -35.93 9.47
CA GLY A 185 -29.59 -35.85 9.78
C GLY A 185 -28.82 -34.99 8.77
N ASP A 186 -28.00 -34.03 9.27
CA ASP A 186 -27.27 -33.05 8.43
C ASP A 186 -26.42 -33.68 7.34
N ALA A 187 -25.67 -34.75 7.67
CA ALA A 187 -24.81 -35.45 6.70
C ALA A 187 -25.64 -36.17 5.61
N VAL A 188 -26.77 -36.78 6.00
CA VAL A 188 -27.68 -37.44 5.07
C VAL A 188 -28.40 -36.41 4.17
N SER A 189 -28.89 -35.35 4.75
CA SER A 189 -29.53 -34.22 4.02
C SER A 189 -28.60 -33.64 2.97
N LEU A 190 -27.32 -33.42 3.31
CA LEU A 190 -26.30 -32.97 2.36
C LEU A 190 -26.07 -33.98 1.24
N PHE A 191 -25.86 -35.25 1.58
CA PHE A 191 -25.64 -36.30 0.59
C PHE A 191 -26.81 -36.42 -0.38
N VAL A 192 -28.05 -36.49 0.14
CA VAL A 192 -29.28 -36.55 -0.68
C VAL A 192 -29.44 -35.37 -1.59
N ALA A 193 -29.20 -34.13 -1.09
CA ALA A 193 -29.32 -32.94 -1.90
C ALA A 193 -28.30 -32.88 -3.03
N ARG A 194 -27.03 -33.32 -2.79
CA ARG A 194 -25.99 -33.39 -3.80
C ARG A 194 -26.24 -34.54 -4.79
N ALA A 195 -26.69 -35.70 -4.31
CA ALA A 195 -27.09 -36.82 -5.17
C ALA A 195 -28.23 -36.44 -6.13
N ARG A 196 -29.25 -35.69 -5.66
CA ARG A 196 -30.33 -35.14 -6.51
C ARG A 196 -29.84 -34.12 -7.53
N ALA A 197 -28.82 -33.34 -7.21
CA ALA A 197 -28.25 -32.36 -8.16
C ALA A 197 -27.63 -33.05 -9.39
N VAL A 198 -27.02 -34.24 -9.22
CA VAL A 198 -26.39 -35.00 -10.33
C VAL A 198 -27.29 -36.08 -10.89
N ALA A 199 -28.27 -36.59 -10.13
CA ALA A 199 -29.27 -37.58 -10.50
C ALA A 199 -30.65 -37.14 -9.99
N PRO A 200 -31.43 -36.37 -10.75
CA PRO A 200 -32.72 -35.78 -10.29
C PRO A 200 -33.73 -36.78 -9.78
N SER A 201 -33.68 -38.04 -10.28
CA SER A 201 -34.57 -39.12 -9.85
C SER A 201 -34.13 -39.77 -8.52
N PHE A 202 -32.98 -39.35 -7.94
CA PHE A 202 -32.51 -39.93 -6.68
C PHE A 202 -33.43 -39.58 -5.52
N ALA A 203 -33.86 -40.58 -4.78
CA ALA A 203 -34.67 -40.45 -3.56
C ALA A 203 -34.11 -41.37 -2.48
N LEU A 204 -34.19 -40.93 -1.24
CA LEU A 204 -33.92 -41.78 -0.08
C LEU A 204 -35.12 -42.74 0.09
N THR A 205 -34.82 -44.05 0.12
CA THR A 205 -35.79 -45.15 0.20
C THR A 205 -35.39 -46.14 1.28
N GLU A 206 -36.33 -47.04 1.68
CA GLU A 206 -36.00 -48.14 2.63
C GLU A 206 -34.87 -49.05 2.11
N GLU A 207 -34.77 -49.24 0.80
CA GLU A 207 -33.76 -50.08 0.17
C GLU A 207 -32.36 -49.48 0.21
N ASN A 208 -32.27 -48.12 0.07
CA ASN A 208 -30.96 -47.46 -0.01
C ASN A 208 -30.54 -46.73 1.29
N GLY A 209 -31.46 -46.49 2.21
CA GLY A 209 -31.25 -45.72 3.45
C GLY A 209 -30.08 -46.28 4.30
N ALA A 210 -29.99 -47.61 4.47
CA ALA A 210 -28.87 -48.22 5.20
C ALA A 210 -27.51 -47.99 4.53
N ALA A 211 -27.46 -48.00 3.19
CA ALA A 211 -26.23 -47.74 2.44
C ALA A 211 -25.83 -46.24 2.53
N VAL A 212 -26.80 -45.30 2.45
CA VAL A 212 -26.54 -43.87 2.66
C VAL A 212 -26.02 -43.61 4.07
N ALA A 213 -26.64 -44.22 5.10
CA ALA A 213 -26.20 -44.10 6.48
C ALA A 213 -24.74 -44.59 6.65
N ARG A 214 -24.44 -45.77 6.02
CA ARG A 214 -23.07 -46.33 6.02
C ARG A 214 -22.06 -45.38 5.37
N ILE A 215 -22.37 -44.78 4.22
CA ILE A 215 -21.54 -43.80 3.54
C ILE A 215 -21.29 -42.59 4.46
N CYS A 216 -22.32 -42.00 5.04
CA CYS A 216 -22.21 -40.84 5.91
C CYS A 216 -21.31 -41.11 7.13
N ARG A 217 -21.44 -42.29 7.75
CA ARG A 217 -20.54 -42.68 8.86
C ARG A 217 -19.10 -42.90 8.42
N LYS A 218 -18.91 -43.63 7.31
CA LYS A 218 -17.55 -43.87 6.77
C LYS A 218 -16.79 -42.60 6.40
N LEU A 219 -17.50 -41.59 5.96
CA LEU A 219 -16.94 -40.32 5.60
C LEU A 219 -16.93 -39.33 6.79
N ASP A 220 -17.18 -39.82 8.02
CA ASP A 220 -17.17 -39.03 9.28
C ASP A 220 -18.00 -37.75 9.22
N GLY A 221 -19.02 -37.70 8.33
CA GLY A 221 -19.82 -36.50 8.12
C GLY A 221 -19.05 -35.31 7.51
N ILE A 222 -17.88 -35.54 6.92
CA ILE A 222 -17.08 -34.46 6.29
C ILE A 222 -17.79 -33.98 5.02
N PRO A 223 -18.26 -32.69 4.94
CA PRO A 223 -19.05 -32.22 3.81
C PRO A 223 -18.44 -32.47 2.44
N LEU A 224 -17.16 -32.14 2.26
CA LEU A 224 -16.47 -32.33 0.98
C LEU A 224 -16.41 -33.81 0.58
N ALA A 225 -16.16 -34.72 1.52
CA ALA A 225 -16.15 -36.15 1.26
C ALA A 225 -17.54 -36.68 0.87
N LEU A 226 -18.59 -36.18 1.51
CA LEU A 226 -19.98 -36.49 1.18
C LEU A 226 -20.37 -35.97 -0.22
N GLU A 227 -19.97 -34.77 -0.61
CA GLU A 227 -20.21 -34.21 -1.93
C GLU A 227 -19.52 -35.00 -3.03
N LEU A 228 -18.24 -35.41 -2.81
CA LEU A 228 -17.49 -36.23 -3.74
C LEU A 228 -18.12 -37.64 -3.90
N ALA A 229 -18.61 -38.22 -2.82
CA ALA A 229 -19.31 -39.51 -2.88
C ALA A 229 -20.67 -39.40 -3.58
N ALA A 230 -21.45 -38.35 -3.27
CA ALA A 230 -22.75 -38.12 -3.88
C ALA A 230 -22.65 -37.90 -5.40
N ALA A 231 -21.60 -37.24 -5.89
CA ALA A 231 -21.35 -37.06 -7.33
C ALA A 231 -21.22 -38.36 -8.11
N ARG A 232 -20.93 -39.49 -7.44
CA ARG A 232 -20.79 -40.80 -8.04
C ARG A 232 -22.11 -41.59 -8.20
N VAL A 233 -23.20 -41.09 -7.63
CA VAL A 233 -24.55 -41.72 -7.73
C VAL A 233 -25.02 -41.82 -9.19
N ARG A 234 -24.49 -40.97 -10.09
CA ARG A 234 -24.75 -41.06 -11.54
C ARG A 234 -24.21 -42.35 -12.17
N LEU A 235 -23.12 -42.90 -11.63
CA LEU A 235 -22.37 -44.01 -12.24
C LEU A 235 -22.49 -45.31 -11.43
N LEU A 236 -22.76 -45.21 -10.14
CA LEU A 236 -22.75 -46.34 -9.21
C LEU A 236 -23.99 -46.30 -8.32
N SER A 237 -24.54 -47.48 -7.96
CA SER A 237 -25.56 -47.53 -6.93
C SER A 237 -24.97 -47.14 -5.54
N VAL A 238 -25.80 -46.66 -4.64
CA VAL A 238 -25.36 -46.24 -3.28
C VAL A 238 -24.72 -47.42 -2.54
N GLY A 239 -25.23 -48.66 -2.72
CA GLY A 239 -24.59 -49.87 -2.17
C GLY A 239 -23.20 -50.09 -2.70
N GLN A 240 -22.99 -49.97 -4.02
CA GLN A 240 -21.67 -50.09 -4.65
C GLN A 240 -20.68 -49.00 -4.18
N ILE A 241 -21.15 -47.80 -3.93
CA ILE A 241 -20.36 -46.69 -3.38
C ILE A 241 -19.90 -47.09 -1.95
N ALA A 242 -20.83 -47.54 -1.11
CA ALA A 242 -20.55 -47.94 0.26
C ALA A 242 -19.51 -49.09 0.31
N ASP A 243 -19.64 -50.12 -0.54
CA ASP A 243 -18.74 -51.27 -0.59
C ASP A 243 -17.35 -50.89 -1.10
N ARG A 244 -17.26 -50.00 -2.07
CA ARG A 244 -15.98 -49.50 -2.60
C ARG A 244 -15.25 -48.63 -1.58
N LEU A 245 -15.96 -47.79 -0.83
CA LEU A 245 -15.39 -47.02 0.28
C LEU A 245 -14.85 -47.97 1.36
N ASP A 246 -15.54 -49.05 1.71
CA ASP A 246 -15.06 -50.05 2.65
C ASP A 246 -13.75 -50.72 2.21
N ASN A 247 -13.61 -51.00 0.92
CA ASN A 247 -12.39 -51.57 0.36
C ASN A 247 -11.24 -50.52 0.30
N ALA A 248 -11.51 -49.29 -0.10
CA ALA A 248 -10.51 -48.22 -0.15
C ALA A 248 -9.92 -47.95 1.24
N PHE A 249 -10.75 -47.85 2.27
CA PHE A 249 -10.28 -47.65 3.65
C PHE A 249 -9.50 -48.89 4.22
N ARG A 250 -9.77 -50.09 3.77
CA ARG A 250 -8.98 -51.29 4.13
C ARG A 250 -7.60 -51.28 3.51
N VAL A 251 -7.48 -50.88 2.24
CA VAL A 251 -6.20 -50.84 1.50
C VAL A 251 -5.31 -49.69 1.98
N LEU A 252 -5.90 -48.56 2.32
CA LEU A 252 -5.17 -47.35 2.72
C LEU A 252 -4.85 -47.25 4.22
N GLY A 253 -5.31 -48.20 5.04
CA GLY A 253 -5.01 -48.29 6.48
C GLY A 253 -3.53 -48.48 6.84
N GLY A 254 -2.63 -48.52 5.86
CA GLY A 254 -1.16 -48.60 6.00
C GLY A 254 -0.41 -47.25 5.85
N GLY A 255 -1.11 -46.12 5.57
CA GLY A 255 -0.50 -44.79 5.47
C GLY A 255 -0.17 -44.17 6.83
N SER A 256 0.57 -43.06 6.83
CA SER A 256 1.12 -42.38 8.01
C SER A 256 0.20 -42.41 9.25
N ARG A 257 0.58 -43.20 10.26
CA ARG A 257 -0.12 -43.37 11.55
C ARG A 257 -0.14 -42.08 12.40
N ALA A 258 0.53 -41.00 11.98
CA ALA A 258 0.71 -39.74 12.72
C ALA A 258 -0.41 -38.71 12.46
N ALA A 259 -1.21 -38.86 11.40
CA ALA A 259 -2.28 -37.92 11.09
C ALA A 259 -3.58 -38.24 11.86
N PRO A 260 -4.37 -37.24 12.29
CA PRO A 260 -5.67 -37.43 12.93
C PRO A 260 -6.61 -38.31 12.05
N PRO A 261 -7.48 -39.15 12.64
CA PRO A 261 -8.35 -40.07 11.89
C PRO A 261 -9.19 -39.41 10.81
N ARG A 262 -9.68 -38.17 11.06
CA ARG A 262 -10.52 -37.39 10.11
C ARG A 262 -9.73 -36.92 8.88
N GLN A 263 -8.45 -36.57 9.02
CA GLN A 263 -7.59 -36.23 7.88
C GLN A 263 -7.30 -37.48 7.03
N GLN A 264 -7.14 -38.63 7.65
CA GLN A 264 -6.99 -39.91 6.95
C GLN A 264 -8.24 -40.23 6.13
N THR A 265 -9.44 -39.99 6.67
CA THR A 265 -10.72 -40.18 5.98
C THR A 265 -10.85 -39.32 4.73
N LEU A 266 -10.54 -38.04 4.82
CA LEU A 266 -10.60 -37.12 3.66
C LEU A 266 -9.59 -37.49 2.59
N ARG A 267 -8.34 -37.82 2.98
CA ARG A 267 -7.28 -38.27 2.04
C ARG A 267 -7.68 -39.56 1.36
N ALA A 268 -8.20 -40.53 2.09
CA ALA A 268 -8.69 -41.80 1.53
C ALA A 268 -9.83 -41.60 0.52
N THR A 269 -10.72 -40.62 0.79
CA THR A 269 -11.80 -40.25 -0.14
C THR A 269 -11.27 -39.59 -1.42
N LEU A 270 -10.25 -38.75 -1.31
CA LEU A 270 -9.59 -38.13 -2.45
C LEU A 270 -8.83 -39.18 -3.28
N ASP A 271 -8.06 -40.08 -2.64
CA ASP A 271 -7.36 -41.17 -3.30
C ASP A 271 -8.35 -42.12 -4.02
N TRP A 272 -9.49 -42.40 -3.41
CA TRP A 272 -10.55 -43.17 -4.05
C TRP A 272 -11.15 -42.43 -5.26
N SER A 273 -11.48 -41.16 -5.12
CA SER A 273 -12.00 -40.34 -6.22
C SER A 273 -11.00 -40.22 -7.38
N TYR A 274 -9.73 -40.03 -7.05
CA TYR A 274 -8.62 -39.98 -8.01
C TYR A 274 -8.41 -41.33 -8.72
N GLY A 275 -8.49 -42.45 -8.00
CA GLY A 275 -8.38 -43.81 -8.58
C GLY A 275 -9.52 -44.21 -9.52
N LEU A 276 -10.63 -43.44 -9.55
CA LEU A 276 -11.73 -43.60 -10.51
C LEU A 276 -11.59 -42.73 -11.78
N LEU A 277 -10.54 -41.93 -11.88
CA LEU A 277 -10.25 -41.13 -13.07
C LEU A 277 -9.57 -41.98 -14.15
N SER A 278 -9.83 -41.65 -15.40
CA SER A 278 -9.02 -42.16 -16.51
C SER A 278 -7.60 -41.59 -16.42
N PRO A 279 -6.61 -42.21 -17.08
CA PRO A 279 -5.24 -41.66 -17.09
C PRO A 279 -5.18 -40.21 -17.60
N ALA A 280 -5.99 -39.82 -18.58
CA ALA A 280 -6.07 -38.49 -19.15
C ALA A 280 -6.67 -37.51 -18.14
N GLU A 281 -7.82 -37.82 -17.53
CA GLU A 281 -8.45 -37.00 -16.50
C GLU A 281 -7.52 -36.82 -15.28
N ALA A 282 -6.81 -37.87 -14.84
CA ALA A 282 -5.86 -37.80 -13.74
C ALA A 282 -4.67 -36.88 -14.07
N SER A 283 -4.16 -36.98 -15.30
CA SER A 283 -3.09 -36.10 -15.80
C SER A 283 -3.55 -34.63 -15.85
N LEU A 284 -4.74 -34.37 -16.40
CA LEU A 284 -5.31 -33.03 -16.44
C LEU A 284 -5.50 -32.46 -15.03
N LEU A 285 -6.11 -33.20 -14.11
CA LEU A 285 -6.32 -32.76 -12.73
C LEU A 285 -5.00 -32.40 -12.03
N ARG A 286 -3.94 -33.20 -12.23
CA ARG A 286 -2.61 -32.86 -11.68
C ARG A 286 -2.08 -31.55 -12.24
N ARG A 287 -2.13 -31.37 -13.57
CA ARG A 287 -1.66 -30.14 -14.23
C ARG A 287 -2.46 -28.91 -13.84
N LEU A 288 -3.78 -29.05 -13.63
CA LEU A 288 -4.64 -27.96 -13.15
C LEU A 288 -4.24 -27.44 -11.76
N SER A 289 -3.51 -28.21 -10.96
CA SER A 289 -3.09 -27.81 -9.61
C SER A 289 -2.08 -26.66 -9.57
N VAL A 290 -1.43 -26.32 -10.69
CA VAL A 290 -0.49 -25.19 -10.77
C VAL A 290 -1.21 -23.84 -10.82
N PHE A 291 -2.49 -23.83 -11.19
CA PHE A 291 -3.28 -22.62 -11.16
C PHE A 291 -3.64 -22.21 -9.74
N VAL A 292 -3.61 -20.91 -9.47
CA VAL A 292 -3.99 -20.29 -8.20
C VAL A 292 -5.22 -19.44 -8.43
N GLY A 293 -6.28 -19.66 -7.63
CA GLY A 293 -7.57 -19.02 -7.85
C GLY A 293 -8.30 -19.57 -9.07
N SER A 294 -8.94 -18.70 -9.85
CA SER A 294 -9.69 -19.08 -11.03
C SER A 294 -8.87 -18.98 -12.32
N PHE A 295 -9.21 -19.79 -13.32
CA PHE A 295 -8.52 -19.82 -14.63
C PHE A 295 -9.52 -19.97 -15.78
N SER A 296 -9.11 -19.58 -16.97
CA SER A 296 -9.91 -19.67 -18.19
C SER A 296 -9.66 -20.98 -18.96
N LEU A 297 -10.53 -21.31 -19.91
CA LEU A 297 -10.32 -22.47 -20.80
C LEU A 297 -9.05 -22.31 -21.63
N GLU A 298 -8.81 -21.12 -22.17
CA GLU A 298 -7.60 -20.82 -22.97
C GLU A 298 -6.31 -21.05 -22.15
N ALA A 299 -6.33 -20.70 -20.88
CA ALA A 299 -5.20 -20.96 -19.98
C ALA A 299 -5.00 -22.47 -19.76
N VAL A 300 -6.09 -23.24 -19.57
CA VAL A 300 -6.04 -24.70 -19.46
C VAL A 300 -5.47 -25.35 -20.72
N GLU A 301 -5.96 -24.95 -21.89
CA GLU A 301 -5.46 -25.44 -23.18
C GLU A 301 -3.96 -25.16 -23.35
N ALA A 302 -3.52 -23.93 -23.04
CA ALA A 302 -2.13 -23.55 -23.18
C ALA A 302 -1.19 -24.25 -22.17
N VAL A 303 -1.60 -24.38 -20.92
CA VAL A 303 -0.76 -24.90 -19.83
C VAL A 303 -0.81 -26.44 -19.77
N CYS A 304 -1.96 -27.02 -20.04
CA CYS A 304 -2.18 -28.46 -19.90
C CYS A 304 -2.04 -29.25 -21.20
N ALA A 305 -1.97 -28.59 -22.39
CA ALA A 305 -1.67 -29.24 -23.65
C ALA A 305 -0.27 -29.87 -23.59
N GLY A 306 -0.19 -31.13 -23.39
CA GLY A 306 1.05 -31.90 -23.55
C GLY A 306 1.28 -32.17 -25.05
N ASN A 307 2.47 -32.68 -25.42
CA ASN A 307 2.88 -32.99 -26.80
C ASN A 307 1.99 -34.03 -27.56
N GLN A 308 0.83 -34.40 -27.03
CA GLN A 308 0.04 -35.55 -27.56
C GLN A 308 -1.50 -35.34 -27.56
N GLY A 309 -2.07 -34.20 -27.22
CA GLY A 309 -3.54 -34.00 -27.20
C GLY A 309 -4.02 -32.94 -28.19
N GLU A 310 -5.11 -33.22 -28.93
CA GLU A 310 -5.83 -32.17 -29.65
C GLU A 310 -6.60 -31.28 -28.67
N PRO A 311 -6.78 -29.95 -28.93
CA PRO A 311 -7.51 -29.04 -28.06
C PRO A 311 -8.92 -29.50 -27.68
N GLY A 312 -9.61 -30.25 -28.55
CA GLY A 312 -10.95 -30.80 -28.29
C GLY A 312 -11.03 -31.82 -27.17
N ASP A 313 -9.95 -32.57 -26.94
CA ASP A 313 -9.90 -33.61 -25.90
C ASP A 313 -9.84 -32.98 -24.49
N ILE A 314 -9.18 -31.82 -24.33
CA ILE A 314 -9.02 -31.09 -23.06
C ILE A 314 -10.38 -30.58 -22.54
N LEU A 315 -11.20 -30.02 -23.41
CA LEU A 315 -12.54 -29.53 -23.03
C LEU A 315 -13.42 -30.67 -22.52
N ASP A 316 -13.41 -31.82 -23.19
CA ASP A 316 -14.17 -32.99 -22.79
C ASP A 316 -13.68 -33.58 -21.45
N GLU A 317 -12.36 -33.64 -21.25
CA GLU A 317 -11.74 -34.09 -20.00
C GLU A 317 -12.06 -33.11 -18.85
N LEU A 318 -11.98 -31.82 -19.07
CA LEU A 318 -12.33 -30.78 -18.12
C LEU A 318 -13.83 -30.88 -17.75
N GLY A 319 -14.71 -31.07 -18.75
CA GLY A 319 -16.13 -31.31 -18.53
C GLY A 319 -16.39 -32.55 -17.63
N ARG A 320 -15.66 -33.65 -17.88
CA ARG A 320 -15.75 -34.85 -17.02
C ARG A 320 -15.26 -34.62 -15.60
N LEU A 321 -14.22 -33.77 -15.40
CA LEU A 321 -13.77 -33.39 -14.05
C LEU A 321 -14.78 -32.49 -13.33
N VAL A 322 -15.48 -31.63 -14.06
CA VAL A 322 -16.61 -30.83 -13.53
C VAL A 322 -17.77 -31.75 -13.13
N ASP A 323 -18.17 -32.68 -13.97
CA ASP A 323 -19.21 -33.68 -13.68
C ASP A 323 -18.89 -34.51 -12.41
N LYS A 324 -17.60 -34.73 -12.14
CA LYS A 324 -17.10 -35.46 -10.96
C LYS A 324 -16.91 -34.56 -9.73
N SER A 325 -17.27 -33.28 -9.80
CA SER A 325 -17.12 -32.27 -8.74
C SER A 325 -15.66 -32.05 -8.25
N LEU A 326 -14.70 -32.36 -9.10
CA LEU A 326 -13.29 -32.14 -8.82
C LEU A 326 -12.82 -30.76 -9.30
N VAL A 327 -13.50 -30.20 -10.31
CA VAL A 327 -13.35 -28.83 -10.80
C VAL A 327 -14.68 -28.11 -10.67
N LEU A 328 -14.67 -26.88 -10.26
CA LEU A 328 -15.86 -26.03 -10.15
C LEU A 328 -15.89 -25.02 -11.30
N THR A 329 -17.12 -24.58 -11.68
CA THR A 329 -17.32 -23.62 -12.76
C THR A 329 -18.24 -22.50 -12.32
N GLN A 330 -17.99 -21.29 -12.84
CA GLN A 330 -18.89 -20.15 -12.69
C GLN A 330 -18.93 -19.35 -13.99
N GLU A 331 -20.11 -19.01 -14.43
CA GLU A 331 -20.27 -18.02 -15.48
C GLU A 331 -20.29 -16.62 -14.87
N ARG A 332 -19.43 -15.73 -15.37
CA ARG A 332 -19.34 -14.34 -14.95
C ARG A 332 -19.12 -13.45 -16.17
N ALA A 333 -20.01 -12.49 -16.39
CA ALA A 333 -19.94 -11.57 -17.52
C ALA A 333 -19.81 -12.26 -18.90
N GLY A 334 -20.55 -13.39 -19.11
CA GLY A 334 -20.54 -14.14 -20.37
C GLY A 334 -19.31 -15.02 -20.60
N THR A 335 -18.44 -15.18 -19.61
CA THR A 335 -17.28 -16.09 -19.66
C THR A 335 -17.38 -17.12 -18.55
N VAL A 336 -17.06 -18.39 -18.88
CA VAL A 336 -16.97 -19.48 -17.90
C VAL A 336 -15.57 -19.49 -17.32
N ARG A 337 -15.48 -19.50 -15.98
CA ARG A 337 -14.23 -19.65 -15.24
C ARG A 337 -14.24 -20.94 -14.47
N TYR A 338 -13.06 -21.54 -14.29
CA TYR A 338 -12.85 -22.80 -13.61
C TYR A 338 -11.97 -22.56 -12.38
N TRP A 339 -12.13 -23.38 -11.33
CA TRP A 339 -11.22 -23.39 -10.18
C TRP A 339 -11.28 -24.73 -9.44
N LEU A 340 -10.27 -24.98 -8.65
CA LEU A 340 -10.16 -26.12 -7.74
C LEU A 340 -10.44 -25.66 -6.31
N LEU A 341 -11.14 -26.48 -5.53
CA LEU A 341 -11.11 -26.30 -4.07
C LEU A 341 -9.68 -26.51 -3.58
N GLU A 342 -9.23 -25.67 -2.65
CA GLU A 342 -7.83 -25.66 -2.20
C GLU A 342 -7.35 -27.05 -1.73
N VAL A 343 -8.20 -27.79 -1.01
CA VAL A 343 -7.88 -29.17 -0.59
C VAL A 343 -7.65 -30.11 -1.78
N ILE A 344 -8.41 -29.96 -2.87
CA ILE A 344 -8.25 -30.74 -4.10
C ILE A 344 -7.00 -30.28 -4.84
N ARG A 345 -6.76 -28.98 -4.90
CA ARG A 345 -5.56 -28.40 -5.53
C ARG A 345 -4.28 -28.92 -4.86
N GLN A 346 -4.20 -28.84 -3.52
CA GLN A 346 -3.06 -29.35 -2.74
C GLN A 346 -2.85 -30.86 -2.98
N TYR A 347 -3.92 -31.65 -2.93
CA TYR A 347 -3.84 -33.08 -3.20
C TYR A 347 -3.33 -33.38 -4.63
N ALA A 348 -3.85 -32.66 -5.63
CA ALA A 348 -3.44 -32.85 -7.02
C ALA A 348 -1.98 -32.39 -7.25
N LEU A 349 -1.53 -31.35 -6.55
CA LEU A 349 -0.15 -30.87 -6.56
C LEU A 349 0.81 -31.92 -5.95
N GLU A 350 0.48 -32.50 -4.80
CA GLU A 350 1.25 -33.61 -4.25
C GLU A 350 1.42 -34.79 -5.24
N LYS A 351 0.34 -35.11 -6.01
CA LYS A 351 0.41 -36.16 -7.05
C LYS A 351 1.25 -35.73 -8.25
N LEU A 352 1.23 -34.43 -8.61
CA LEU A 352 2.05 -33.84 -9.69
C LEU A 352 3.55 -33.95 -9.32
N GLU A 353 3.90 -33.52 -8.11
CA GLU A 353 5.27 -33.56 -7.56
C GLU A 353 5.78 -35.01 -7.42
N ALA A 354 4.94 -35.94 -6.93
CA ALA A 354 5.30 -37.35 -6.81
C ALA A 354 5.64 -38.01 -8.15
N LEU A 355 5.17 -37.47 -9.26
CA LEU A 355 5.48 -37.94 -10.61
C LEU A 355 6.56 -37.09 -11.32
N ALA A 356 7.12 -36.08 -10.62
CA ALA A 356 8.10 -35.14 -11.16
C ALA A 356 7.60 -34.40 -12.44
N GLU A 357 6.28 -34.16 -12.54
CA GLU A 357 5.65 -33.40 -13.63
C GLU A 357 5.55 -31.88 -13.32
N ASP A 358 5.81 -31.46 -12.08
CA ASP A 358 5.59 -30.12 -11.55
C ASP A 358 6.44 -29.05 -12.26
N MET A 359 7.71 -29.33 -12.52
CA MET A 359 8.62 -28.41 -13.21
C MET A 359 8.11 -28.04 -14.62
N VAL A 360 7.58 -29.01 -15.35
CA VAL A 360 7.08 -28.78 -16.72
C VAL A 360 5.75 -28.01 -16.68
N ALA A 361 4.83 -28.42 -15.81
CA ALA A 361 3.53 -27.76 -15.69
C ALA A 361 3.66 -26.30 -15.24
N ARG A 362 4.51 -26.01 -14.23
CA ARG A 362 4.80 -24.67 -13.76
C ARG A 362 5.55 -23.83 -14.81
N ALA A 363 6.42 -24.46 -15.61
CA ALA A 363 7.08 -23.76 -16.73
C ALA A 363 6.08 -23.28 -17.79
N HIS A 364 5.13 -24.12 -18.22
CA HIS A 364 4.08 -23.74 -19.16
C HIS A 364 3.14 -22.67 -18.59
N HIS A 365 2.76 -22.81 -17.30
CA HIS A 365 1.98 -21.81 -16.60
C HIS A 365 2.67 -20.44 -16.61
N THR A 366 3.95 -20.40 -16.26
CA THR A 366 4.75 -19.17 -16.23
C THR A 366 4.90 -18.55 -17.62
N GLU A 367 5.07 -19.39 -18.64
CA GLU A 367 5.19 -18.93 -20.04
C GLU A 367 3.88 -18.30 -20.55
N TYR A 368 2.73 -18.94 -20.28
CA TYR A 368 1.44 -18.40 -20.66
C TYR A 368 1.17 -17.04 -19.98
N TYR A 369 1.33 -16.96 -18.67
CA TYR A 369 1.07 -15.73 -17.91
C TYR A 369 2.13 -14.64 -18.18
N GLY A 370 3.35 -15.02 -18.48
CA GLY A 370 4.41 -14.12 -18.96
C GLY A 370 4.08 -13.49 -20.30
N HIS A 371 3.57 -14.27 -21.26
CA HIS A 371 3.10 -13.74 -22.54
C HIS A 371 1.87 -12.85 -22.38
N LEU A 372 0.93 -13.23 -21.47
CA LEU A 372 -0.24 -12.41 -21.17
C LEU A 372 0.18 -11.04 -20.62
N ALA A 373 1.13 -11.00 -19.66
CA ALA A 373 1.66 -9.77 -19.09
C ALA A 373 2.34 -8.88 -20.16
N GLN A 374 3.17 -9.47 -21.02
CA GLN A 374 3.86 -8.73 -22.10
C GLN A 374 2.88 -8.12 -23.10
N ARG A 375 1.87 -8.88 -23.53
CA ARG A 375 0.82 -8.37 -24.44
C ARG A 375 0.05 -7.23 -23.80
N ALA A 376 -0.40 -7.44 -22.56
CA ALA A 376 -1.11 -6.40 -21.79
C ALA A 376 -0.22 -5.14 -21.61
N GLY A 377 1.08 -5.29 -21.33
CA GLY A 377 2.02 -4.19 -21.16
C GLY A 377 2.14 -3.32 -22.41
N VAL A 378 2.21 -3.92 -23.59
CA VAL A 378 2.27 -3.18 -24.87
C VAL A 378 0.98 -2.38 -25.10
N ASP A 379 -0.18 -3.01 -24.89
CA ASP A 379 -1.48 -2.35 -25.12
C ASP A 379 -1.75 -1.27 -24.04
N LEU A 380 -1.33 -1.48 -22.79
CA LEU A 380 -1.41 -0.48 -21.73
C LEU A 380 -0.46 0.70 -21.95
N ASP A 381 0.65 0.50 -22.66
CA ASP A 381 1.56 1.59 -23.06
C ASP A 381 0.95 2.51 -24.12
N MET A 382 0.06 1.98 -24.96
CA MET A 382 -0.57 2.71 -26.05
C MET A 382 -1.93 3.31 -25.67
N ASN A 383 -2.71 2.58 -24.88
CA ASN A 383 -4.04 2.97 -24.44
C ASN A 383 -4.29 2.35 -23.07
N GLU A 384 -4.54 3.08 -22.00
CA GLU A 384 -4.90 2.53 -20.70
C GLU A 384 -6.24 1.74 -20.81
N SER A 385 -6.21 0.63 -21.53
CA SER A 385 -7.38 -0.19 -21.85
C SER A 385 -7.96 -0.81 -20.59
N ARG A 386 -9.15 -0.37 -20.18
CA ARG A 386 -9.90 -0.94 -19.06
C ARG A 386 -10.06 -2.46 -19.20
N GLN A 387 -10.21 -2.94 -20.42
CA GLN A 387 -10.33 -4.38 -20.69
C GLN A 387 -9.07 -5.16 -20.23
N TRP A 388 -7.87 -4.66 -20.52
CA TRP A 388 -6.62 -5.28 -20.08
C TRP A 388 -6.42 -5.21 -18.57
N LEU A 389 -6.77 -4.06 -17.96
CA LEU A 389 -6.76 -3.93 -16.51
C LEU A 389 -7.68 -4.96 -15.83
N ASP A 390 -8.89 -5.17 -16.38
CA ASP A 390 -9.85 -6.14 -15.85
C ASP A 390 -9.41 -7.61 -16.11
N ILE A 391 -8.68 -7.87 -17.21
CA ILE A 391 -8.10 -9.19 -17.46
C ILE A 391 -6.97 -9.46 -16.45
N LEU A 392 -6.03 -8.53 -16.30
CA LEU A 392 -4.91 -8.69 -15.37
C LEU A 392 -5.39 -8.83 -13.92
N GLU A 393 -6.44 -8.10 -13.55
CA GLU A 393 -7.08 -8.21 -12.23
C GLU A 393 -7.62 -9.62 -11.96
N ARG A 394 -8.32 -10.19 -12.94
CA ARG A 394 -8.85 -11.56 -12.83
C ARG A 394 -7.77 -12.65 -12.79
N GLU A 395 -6.63 -12.40 -13.43
CA GLU A 395 -5.50 -13.33 -13.50
C GLU A 395 -4.40 -13.01 -12.48
N HIS A 396 -4.63 -12.05 -11.58
CA HIS A 396 -3.60 -11.52 -10.69
C HIS A 396 -2.93 -12.59 -9.83
N ASP A 397 -3.71 -13.53 -9.27
CA ASP A 397 -3.17 -14.61 -8.45
C ASP A 397 -2.29 -15.59 -9.26
N ASN A 398 -2.69 -15.88 -10.50
CA ASN A 398 -1.89 -16.68 -11.41
C ASN A 398 -0.61 -15.95 -11.86
N LEU A 399 -0.69 -14.61 -12.06
CA LEU A 399 0.48 -13.79 -12.35
C LEU A 399 1.47 -13.76 -11.18
N ARG A 400 0.99 -13.67 -9.94
CA ARG A 400 1.81 -13.79 -8.73
C ARG A 400 2.53 -15.13 -8.66
N ALA A 401 1.80 -16.22 -8.89
CA ALA A 401 2.36 -17.58 -8.90
C ALA A 401 3.42 -17.74 -10.01
N ALA A 402 3.14 -17.22 -11.21
CA ALA A 402 4.07 -17.25 -12.34
C ALA A 402 5.35 -16.44 -12.05
N LEU A 403 5.21 -15.24 -11.45
CA LEU A 403 6.34 -14.39 -11.06
C LEU A 403 7.21 -15.05 -9.99
N GLY A 404 6.60 -15.59 -8.92
CA GLY A 404 7.33 -16.30 -7.87
C GLY A 404 8.16 -17.44 -8.44
N TRP A 405 7.55 -18.29 -9.26
CA TRP A 405 8.24 -19.41 -9.89
C TRP A 405 9.32 -18.97 -10.89
N ALA A 406 9.05 -17.92 -11.70
CA ALA A 406 10.02 -17.39 -12.65
C ALA A 406 11.28 -16.86 -11.96
N LEU A 407 11.13 -16.16 -10.84
CA LEU A 407 12.26 -15.66 -10.06
C LEU A 407 13.15 -16.79 -9.52
N GLU A 408 12.60 -17.97 -9.22
CA GLU A 408 13.35 -19.08 -8.64
C GLU A 408 13.98 -20.01 -9.68
N HIS A 409 13.30 -20.25 -10.82
CA HIS A 409 13.59 -21.37 -11.72
C HIS A 409 13.86 -20.96 -13.17
N ARG A 410 13.66 -19.70 -13.55
CA ARG A 410 13.94 -19.20 -14.91
C ARG A 410 15.14 -18.25 -14.91
N GLU A 411 15.62 -17.91 -16.12
CA GLU A 411 16.61 -16.87 -16.27
C GLU A 411 16.08 -15.53 -15.69
N PRO A 412 16.90 -14.78 -14.94
CA PRO A 412 16.47 -13.54 -14.29
C PRO A 412 15.85 -12.51 -15.25
N GLU A 413 16.32 -12.47 -16.50
CA GLU A 413 15.80 -11.56 -17.51
C GLU A 413 14.33 -11.83 -17.87
N TYR A 414 13.90 -13.10 -17.85
CA TYR A 414 12.51 -13.44 -18.12
C TYR A 414 11.55 -12.86 -17.07
N ALA A 415 11.88 -13.05 -15.78
CA ALA A 415 11.12 -12.46 -14.69
C ALA A 415 11.15 -10.92 -14.76
N GLY A 416 12.31 -10.35 -15.09
CA GLY A 416 12.50 -8.91 -15.28
C GLY A 416 11.58 -8.31 -16.35
N VAL A 417 11.40 -9.01 -17.46
CA VAL A 417 10.49 -8.57 -18.55
C VAL A 417 9.02 -8.58 -18.07
N ILE A 418 8.61 -9.60 -17.31
CA ILE A 418 7.23 -9.69 -16.79
C ILE A 418 6.95 -8.53 -15.82
N VAL A 419 7.82 -8.29 -14.83
CA VAL A 419 7.61 -7.22 -13.84
C VAL A 419 7.65 -5.84 -14.51
N ALA A 420 8.52 -5.65 -15.52
CA ALA A 420 8.58 -4.40 -16.27
C ALA A 420 7.34 -4.18 -17.16
N ALA A 421 6.57 -5.20 -17.50
CA ALA A 421 5.33 -5.07 -18.25
C ALA A 421 4.11 -4.74 -17.36
N LEU A 422 4.13 -5.15 -16.09
CA LEU A 422 2.99 -5.03 -15.18
C LEU A 422 2.93 -3.69 -14.41
N TRP A 423 3.93 -2.83 -14.47
CA TRP A 423 4.02 -1.64 -13.63
C TRP A 423 2.82 -0.68 -13.76
N ARG A 424 2.26 -0.52 -14.98
CA ARG A 424 1.07 0.32 -15.20
C ARG A 424 -0.17 -0.28 -14.54
N PHE A 425 -0.34 -1.60 -14.63
CA PHE A 425 -1.40 -2.30 -13.95
C PHE A 425 -1.33 -2.05 -12.43
N TRP A 426 -0.15 -2.22 -11.83
CA TRP A 426 0.04 -1.95 -10.42
C TRP A 426 -0.21 -0.49 -10.05
N ARG A 427 0.23 0.45 -10.89
CA ARG A 427 -0.02 1.88 -10.67
C ARG A 427 -1.51 2.22 -10.70
N VAL A 428 -2.21 1.78 -11.74
CA VAL A 428 -3.62 2.16 -11.98
C VAL A 428 -4.56 1.47 -10.97
N ARG A 429 -4.25 0.22 -10.58
CA ARG A 429 -5.06 -0.54 -9.61
C ARG A 429 -4.66 -0.28 -8.15
N GLY A 430 -3.64 0.53 -7.88
CA GLY A 430 -3.20 0.87 -6.53
C GLY A 430 -2.36 -0.21 -5.84
N TYR A 431 -1.77 -1.15 -6.58
CA TYR A 431 -0.87 -2.19 -6.05
C TYR A 431 0.58 -1.69 -5.95
N LEU A 432 0.79 -0.47 -5.41
CA LEU A 432 2.09 0.20 -5.44
C LEU A 432 3.17 -0.55 -4.66
N ALA A 433 2.88 -0.95 -3.42
CA ALA A 433 3.82 -1.70 -2.58
C ALA A 433 4.16 -3.06 -3.19
N GLU A 434 3.17 -3.80 -3.70
CA GLU A 434 3.37 -5.09 -4.35
C GLU A 434 4.25 -4.96 -5.60
N GLY A 435 3.94 -3.99 -6.46
CA GLY A 435 4.76 -3.71 -7.65
C GLY A 435 6.19 -3.36 -7.31
N CYS A 436 6.41 -2.50 -6.30
CA CYS A 436 7.75 -2.19 -5.79
C CYS A 436 8.47 -3.44 -5.24
N HIS A 437 7.75 -4.31 -4.53
CA HIS A 437 8.31 -5.56 -4.00
C HIS A 437 8.80 -6.49 -5.12
N TRP A 438 7.94 -6.82 -6.09
CA TRP A 438 8.30 -7.69 -7.22
C TRP A 438 9.45 -7.12 -8.07
N LEU A 439 9.44 -5.81 -8.32
CA LEU A 439 10.51 -5.14 -9.06
C LEU A 439 11.86 -5.20 -8.31
N ARG A 440 11.88 -5.02 -6.99
CA ARG A 440 13.10 -5.14 -6.17
C ARG A 440 13.65 -6.57 -6.17
N LEU A 441 12.77 -7.59 -6.06
CA LEU A 441 13.17 -8.98 -6.14
C LEU A 441 13.79 -9.34 -7.50
N ALA A 442 13.21 -8.85 -8.59
CA ALA A 442 13.74 -9.05 -9.93
C ALA A 442 15.08 -8.33 -10.10
N LEU A 443 15.19 -7.06 -9.67
CA LEU A 443 16.42 -6.26 -9.76
C LEU A 443 17.58 -6.87 -8.97
N ALA A 444 17.31 -7.53 -7.84
CA ALA A 444 18.34 -8.21 -7.04
C ALA A 444 19.00 -9.40 -7.80
N ARG A 445 18.35 -9.92 -8.83
CA ARG A 445 18.82 -11.07 -9.62
C ARG A 445 19.24 -10.72 -11.05
N LEU A 446 18.78 -9.57 -11.57
CA LEU A 446 19.13 -9.12 -12.92
C LEU A 446 20.61 -8.71 -13.03
N PRO A 447 21.30 -9.06 -14.13
CA PRO A 447 22.67 -8.62 -14.37
C PRO A 447 22.77 -7.08 -14.42
N ASP A 448 23.93 -6.53 -14.01
CA ASP A 448 24.11 -5.08 -13.83
C ASP A 448 23.97 -4.23 -15.09
N LYS A 449 24.20 -4.80 -16.27
CA LYS A 449 24.23 -4.06 -17.52
C LYS A 449 23.31 -4.67 -18.57
N THR A 450 21.99 -4.68 -18.30
CA THR A 450 20.98 -5.16 -19.24
C THR A 450 19.87 -4.13 -19.45
N LEU A 451 19.25 -4.18 -20.63
CA LEU A 451 18.10 -3.33 -20.97
C LEU A 451 16.90 -3.64 -20.05
N THR A 452 16.73 -4.91 -19.69
CA THR A 452 15.70 -5.37 -18.79
C THR A 452 15.84 -4.73 -17.40
N ARG A 453 17.08 -4.66 -16.87
CA ARG A 453 17.36 -3.96 -15.62
C ARG A 453 17.01 -2.47 -15.69
N ALA A 454 17.39 -1.79 -16.77
CA ALA A 454 17.09 -0.38 -16.96
C ALA A 454 15.56 -0.11 -16.98
N ARG A 455 14.80 -0.96 -17.67
CA ARG A 455 13.34 -0.89 -17.72
C ARG A 455 12.70 -1.17 -16.35
N ALA A 456 13.20 -2.17 -15.63
CA ALA A 456 12.73 -2.49 -14.29
C ALA A 456 13.03 -1.37 -13.27
N LEU A 457 14.21 -0.73 -13.34
CA LEU A 457 14.56 0.45 -12.53
C LEU A 457 13.64 1.63 -12.82
N GLN A 458 13.34 1.88 -14.10
CA GLN A 458 12.42 2.94 -14.50
C GLN A 458 11.00 2.70 -13.97
N ALA A 459 10.51 1.47 -14.10
CA ALA A 459 9.21 1.06 -13.54
C ALA A 459 9.18 1.24 -12.01
N LEU A 460 10.24 0.79 -11.33
CA LEU A 460 10.39 0.95 -9.88
C LEU A 460 10.43 2.42 -9.46
N ALA A 461 11.12 3.28 -10.21
CA ALA A 461 11.18 4.71 -9.93
C ALA A 461 9.79 5.35 -9.97
N ILE A 462 8.98 5.02 -10.98
CA ILE A 462 7.61 5.54 -11.12
C ILE A 462 6.72 5.06 -9.97
N LEU A 463 6.72 3.76 -9.65
CA LEU A 463 5.92 3.24 -8.54
C LEU A 463 6.39 3.79 -7.20
N THR A 464 7.71 3.92 -6.97
CA THR A 464 8.29 4.49 -5.75
C THR A 464 7.91 5.95 -5.58
N PHE A 465 7.85 6.73 -6.67
CA PHE A 465 7.38 8.12 -6.62
C PHE A 465 5.95 8.21 -6.07
N HIS A 466 5.04 7.40 -6.59
CA HIS A 466 3.65 7.38 -6.12
C HIS A 466 3.49 6.80 -4.71
N HIS A 467 4.36 5.85 -4.31
CA HIS A 467 4.29 5.19 -3.01
C HIS A 467 5.04 5.93 -1.89
N GLN A 468 6.25 6.43 -2.16
CA GLN A 468 7.19 6.98 -1.15
C GLN A 468 7.65 8.41 -1.45
N GLY A 469 7.21 8.98 -2.57
CA GLY A 469 7.55 10.33 -2.98
C GLY A 469 8.88 10.47 -3.73
N TYR A 470 9.21 11.72 -4.09
CA TYR A 470 10.34 12.06 -4.96
C TYR A 470 11.71 11.65 -4.40
N ALA A 471 11.96 11.89 -3.12
CA ALA A 471 13.26 11.64 -2.51
C ALA A 471 13.72 10.17 -2.62
N ALA A 472 12.76 9.23 -2.54
CA ALA A 472 13.02 7.81 -2.71
C ALA A 472 13.15 7.40 -4.19
N ALA A 473 12.45 8.07 -5.11
CA ALA A 473 12.44 7.75 -6.54
C ALA A 473 13.65 8.33 -7.29
N ALA A 474 14.15 9.51 -6.91
CA ALA A 474 15.20 10.23 -7.65
C ALA A 474 16.47 9.39 -7.90
N PRO A 475 17.05 8.66 -6.93
CA PRO A 475 18.23 7.83 -7.18
C PRO A 475 17.97 6.72 -8.22
N LEU A 476 16.75 6.16 -8.26
CA LEU A 476 16.37 5.11 -9.21
C LEU A 476 16.27 5.65 -10.63
N VAL A 477 15.76 6.89 -10.79
CA VAL A 477 15.72 7.59 -12.07
C VAL A 477 17.13 7.83 -12.60
N GLU A 478 18.05 8.32 -11.74
CA GLU A 478 19.43 8.58 -12.10
C GLU A 478 20.16 7.28 -12.48
N GLU A 479 19.96 6.18 -11.75
CA GLU A 479 20.51 4.87 -12.06
C GLU A 479 19.99 4.33 -13.40
N ALA A 480 18.67 4.43 -13.64
CA ALA A 480 18.07 4.00 -14.91
C ALA A 480 18.62 4.79 -16.11
N LEU A 481 18.71 6.12 -15.98
CA LEU A 481 19.25 7.00 -17.03
C LEU A 481 20.72 6.69 -17.33
N ALA A 482 21.54 6.54 -16.30
CA ALA A 482 22.95 6.18 -16.45
C ALA A 482 23.13 4.82 -17.14
N LEU A 483 22.26 3.86 -16.84
CA LEU A 483 22.29 2.53 -17.46
C LEU A 483 21.88 2.57 -18.94
N TYR A 484 20.83 3.31 -19.31
CA TYR A 484 20.45 3.52 -20.69
C TYR A 484 21.55 4.24 -21.49
N GLN A 485 22.23 5.22 -20.89
CA GLN A 485 23.40 5.88 -21.50
C GLN A 485 24.56 4.91 -21.73
N ALA A 486 24.87 4.07 -20.73
CA ALA A 486 25.93 3.06 -20.84
C ALA A 486 25.64 2.00 -21.90
N LEU A 487 24.35 1.72 -22.16
CA LEU A 487 23.88 0.79 -23.21
C LEU A 487 23.72 1.45 -24.58
N ASN A 488 23.89 2.78 -24.68
CA ASN A 488 23.62 3.59 -25.89
C ASN A 488 22.17 3.39 -26.42
N ASP A 489 21.22 3.09 -25.53
CA ASP A 489 19.81 2.98 -25.91
C ASP A 489 19.16 4.37 -25.99
N ARG A 490 19.17 4.98 -27.13
CA ARG A 490 18.59 6.32 -27.35
C ARG A 490 17.14 6.40 -26.94
N ARG A 491 16.40 5.32 -27.16
CA ARG A 491 14.99 5.23 -26.79
C ARG A 491 14.82 5.25 -25.30
N GLY A 492 15.55 4.41 -24.60
CA GLY A 492 15.54 4.38 -23.14
C GLY A 492 15.97 5.71 -22.54
N ILE A 493 17.01 6.38 -23.09
CA ILE A 493 17.46 7.70 -22.66
C ILE A 493 16.33 8.73 -22.77
N ALA A 494 15.65 8.79 -23.93
CA ALA A 494 14.59 9.77 -24.16
C ALA A 494 13.42 9.59 -23.16
N ILE A 495 12.97 8.34 -22.96
CA ILE A 495 11.89 8.04 -22.01
C ILE A 495 12.33 8.26 -20.56
N ALA A 496 13.55 7.91 -20.19
CA ALA A 496 14.07 8.13 -18.84
C ALA A 496 14.15 9.63 -18.51
N LEU A 497 14.61 10.46 -19.46
CA LEU A 497 14.62 11.92 -19.34
C LEU A 497 13.20 12.49 -19.21
N LEU A 498 12.27 12.01 -20.05
CA LEU A 498 10.86 12.43 -19.97
C LEU A 498 10.27 12.12 -18.60
N ASN A 499 10.45 10.90 -18.10
CA ASN A 499 9.97 10.50 -16.76
C ASN A 499 10.68 11.26 -15.64
N ALA A 500 12.01 11.48 -15.75
CA ALA A 500 12.76 12.32 -14.82
C ALA A 500 12.17 13.73 -14.74
N GLY A 501 11.83 14.31 -15.89
CA GLY A 501 11.19 15.62 -15.98
C GLY A 501 9.81 15.63 -15.30
N ILE A 502 8.97 14.62 -15.55
CA ILE A 502 7.62 14.49 -14.93
C ILE A 502 7.73 14.36 -13.41
N LEU A 503 8.60 13.50 -12.91
CA LEU A 503 8.78 13.29 -11.47
C LEU A 503 9.34 14.55 -10.78
N THR A 504 10.31 15.23 -11.42
CA THR A 504 10.91 16.48 -10.92
C THR A 504 9.89 17.63 -10.93
N HIS A 505 9.03 17.69 -11.96
CA HIS A 505 7.91 18.63 -12.02
C HIS A 505 6.93 18.41 -10.86
N GLY A 506 6.54 17.14 -10.61
CA GLY A 506 5.66 16.81 -9.49
C GLY A 506 6.25 17.15 -8.11
N HIS A 507 7.59 17.18 -8.00
CA HIS A 507 8.28 17.65 -6.80
C HIS A 507 8.32 19.17 -6.66
N GLY A 508 8.05 19.93 -7.72
CA GLY A 508 8.06 21.40 -7.73
C GLY A 508 9.37 22.05 -8.19
N ASP A 509 10.39 21.26 -8.60
CA ASP A 509 11.62 21.81 -9.22
C ASP A 509 11.40 22.00 -10.73
N TYR A 510 10.67 23.04 -11.07
CA TYR A 510 10.26 23.32 -12.46
C TYR A 510 11.45 23.66 -13.36
N GLY A 511 12.51 24.24 -12.82
CA GLY A 511 13.72 24.58 -13.59
C GLY A 511 14.44 23.33 -14.09
N ARG A 512 14.69 22.38 -13.19
CA ARG A 512 15.33 21.09 -13.52
C ARG A 512 14.41 20.21 -14.40
N ALA A 513 13.11 20.22 -14.14
CA ALA A 513 12.14 19.52 -14.97
C ALA A 513 12.18 20.02 -16.42
N MET A 514 12.23 21.34 -16.65
CA MET A 514 12.34 21.91 -17.99
C MET A 514 13.61 21.44 -18.71
N SER A 515 14.75 21.42 -18.01
CA SER A 515 16.02 20.92 -18.60
C SER A 515 15.91 19.47 -19.08
N TYR A 516 15.31 18.58 -18.25
CA TYR A 516 15.11 17.18 -18.65
C TYR A 516 14.22 17.05 -19.90
N PHE A 517 13.15 17.84 -20.00
CA PHE A 517 12.27 17.84 -21.16
C PHE A 517 12.99 18.39 -22.40
N GLU A 518 13.78 19.46 -22.27
CA GLU A 518 14.57 20.04 -23.36
C GLU A 518 15.65 19.07 -23.89
N GLU A 519 16.18 18.20 -23.05
CA GLU A 519 17.09 17.12 -23.46
C GLU A 519 16.33 15.94 -24.08
N SER A 520 15.13 15.59 -23.60
CA SER A 520 14.32 14.48 -24.12
C SER A 520 13.72 14.76 -25.51
N LEU A 521 13.19 15.97 -25.72
CA LEU A 521 12.44 16.34 -26.93
C LEU A 521 13.19 16.11 -28.25
N PRO A 522 14.48 16.50 -28.41
CA PRO A 522 15.26 16.22 -29.61
C PRO A 522 15.42 14.72 -29.88
N LEU A 523 15.60 13.90 -28.82
CA LEU A 523 15.74 12.46 -28.97
C LEU A 523 14.42 11.82 -29.42
N CYS A 524 13.29 12.19 -28.80
CA CYS A 524 11.97 11.75 -29.25
C CYS A 524 11.67 12.14 -30.70
N SER A 525 12.11 13.34 -31.12
CA SER A 525 11.91 13.86 -32.48
C SER A 525 12.73 13.09 -33.51
N GLN A 526 13.98 12.74 -33.20
CA GLN A 526 14.84 11.95 -34.08
C GLN A 526 14.30 10.53 -34.33
N GLU A 527 13.65 9.95 -33.31
CA GLU A 527 13.04 8.62 -33.39
C GLU A 527 11.62 8.64 -34.01
N GLY A 528 11.05 9.82 -34.26
CA GLY A 528 9.72 9.97 -34.86
C GLY A 528 8.57 9.57 -33.95
N TRP A 529 8.71 9.67 -32.62
CA TRP A 529 7.72 9.22 -31.66
C TRP A 529 6.65 10.28 -31.36
N GLY A 530 5.62 10.32 -32.17
CA GLY A 530 4.53 11.29 -32.06
C GLY A 530 3.93 11.39 -30.63
N HIS A 531 3.64 10.26 -29.99
CA HIS A 531 3.13 10.21 -28.62
C HIS A 531 4.11 10.87 -27.61
N ALA A 532 5.37 10.43 -27.58
CA ALA A 532 6.35 10.96 -26.63
C ALA A 532 6.66 12.43 -26.87
N ILE A 533 6.68 12.89 -28.14
CA ILE A 533 6.83 14.30 -28.49
C ILE A 533 5.65 15.11 -27.92
N ALA A 534 4.40 14.65 -28.11
CA ALA A 534 3.23 15.33 -27.61
C ALA A 534 3.21 15.42 -26.08
N VAL A 535 3.54 14.33 -25.38
CA VAL A 535 3.64 14.29 -23.91
C VAL A 535 4.75 15.22 -23.40
N CYS A 536 5.93 15.20 -24.05
CA CYS A 536 7.06 16.06 -23.70
C CYS A 536 6.70 17.56 -23.83
N LEU A 537 6.17 17.96 -24.99
CA LEU A 537 5.73 19.34 -25.24
C LEU A 537 4.63 19.79 -24.26
N SER A 538 3.69 18.91 -23.96
CA SER A 538 2.61 19.17 -23.01
C SER A 538 3.14 19.37 -21.60
N SER A 539 4.08 18.53 -21.14
CA SER A 539 4.74 18.64 -19.83
C SER A 539 5.62 19.91 -19.74
N MET A 540 6.32 20.27 -20.81
CA MET A 540 7.01 21.56 -20.91
C MET A 540 6.04 22.72 -20.79
N GLY A 541 4.86 22.63 -21.41
CA GLY A 541 3.81 23.63 -21.31
C GLY A 541 3.30 23.82 -19.88
N LEU A 542 3.00 22.71 -19.18
CA LEU A 542 2.63 22.72 -17.76
C LEU A 542 3.75 23.34 -16.90
N THR A 543 4.99 22.97 -17.16
CA THR A 543 6.17 23.50 -16.44
C THR A 543 6.33 24.99 -16.67
N ALA A 544 6.11 25.46 -17.89
CA ALA A 544 6.17 26.89 -18.23
C ALA A 544 5.04 27.69 -17.53
N MET A 545 3.84 27.09 -17.36
CA MET A 545 2.77 27.73 -16.56
C MET A 545 3.19 27.95 -15.11
N HIS A 546 3.80 26.94 -14.48
CA HIS A 546 4.32 27.08 -13.11
C HIS A 546 5.48 28.06 -12.98
N LEU A 547 6.26 28.27 -14.05
CA LEU A 547 7.31 29.29 -14.13
C LEU A 547 6.75 30.69 -14.44
N GLY A 548 5.44 30.85 -14.69
CA GLY A 548 4.78 32.11 -15.01
C GLY A 548 4.90 32.53 -16.49
N ASP A 549 5.52 31.72 -17.36
CA ASP A 549 5.65 32.03 -18.79
C ASP A 549 4.44 31.51 -19.59
N ILE A 550 3.30 32.20 -19.42
CA ILE A 550 2.02 31.80 -20.05
C ILE A 550 2.09 31.86 -21.59
N PRO A 551 2.76 32.84 -22.25
CA PRO A 551 2.90 32.85 -23.70
C PRO A 551 3.63 31.59 -24.23
N ARG A 552 4.73 31.19 -23.60
CA ARG A 552 5.50 29.99 -23.93
C ARG A 552 4.68 28.72 -23.68
N ALA A 553 3.98 28.64 -22.54
CA ALA A 553 3.11 27.53 -22.18
C ALA A 553 2.04 27.28 -23.25
N ARG A 554 1.36 28.34 -23.69
CA ARG A 554 0.34 28.25 -24.76
C ARG A 554 0.92 27.76 -26.08
N ALA A 555 2.08 28.25 -26.49
CA ALA A 555 2.72 27.82 -27.72
C ALA A 555 3.10 26.32 -27.68
N LEU A 556 3.71 25.88 -26.58
CA LEU A 556 4.09 24.47 -26.37
C LEU A 556 2.87 23.54 -26.33
N CYS A 557 1.82 23.89 -25.58
CA CYS A 557 0.60 23.11 -25.53
C CYS A 557 -0.13 23.05 -26.87
N ALA A 558 -0.14 24.15 -27.66
CA ALA A 558 -0.73 24.15 -29.00
C ALA A 558 0.05 23.23 -29.96
N GLU A 559 1.37 23.23 -29.91
CA GLU A 559 2.19 22.27 -30.67
C GLU A 559 1.96 20.83 -30.22
N ALA A 560 1.85 20.59 -28.90
CA ALA A 560 1.52 19.27 -28.35
C ALA A 560 0.21 18.70 -28.92
N VAL A 561 -0.84 19.50 -28.99
CA VAL A 561 -2.12 19.12 -29.62
C VAL A 561 -1.94 18.72 -31.09
N LEU A 562 -1.15 19.50 -31.85
CA LEU A 562 -0.88 19.20 -33.26
C LEU A 562 -0.19 17.83 -33.39
N ARG A 563 0.87 17.59 -32.60
CA ARG A 563 1.65 16.33 -32.63
C ARG A 563 0.81 15.11 -32.19
N ALA A 564 -0.03 15.27 -31.16
CA ALA A 564 -0.93 14.21 -30.73
C ALA A 564 -1.94 13.82 -31.82
N ARG A 565 -2.50 14.81 -32.54
CA ARG A 565 -3.40 14.59 -33.69
C ARG A 565 -2.69 13.93 -34.87
N GLU A 566 -1.47 14.36 -35.20
CA GLU A 566 -0.64 13.74 -36.25
C GLU A 566 -0.35 12.26 -35.93
N ALA A 567 -0.20 11.92 -34.67
CA ALA A 567 0.02 10.56 -34.20
C ALA A 567 -1.28 9.72 -34.13
N ASN A 568 -2.45 10.28 -34.42
CA ASN A 568 -3.78 9.66 -34.23
C ASN A 568 -3.99 9.12 -32.80
N ASP A 569 -3.44 9.80 -31.81
CA ASP A 569 -3.47 9.42 -30.40
C ASP A 569 -4.60 10.17 -29.68
N ALA A 570 -5.76 9.54 -29.56
CA ALA A 570 -6.95 10.15 -28.95
C ALA A 570 -6.74 10.50 -27.44
N PRO A 571 -6.18 9.63 -26.59
CA PRO A 571 -5.85 9.94 -25.21
C PRO A 571 -4.88 11.12 -25.06
N ALA A 572 -3.76 11.12 -25.81
CA ALA A 572 -2.80 12.23 -25.79
C ALA A 572 -3.44 13.52 -26.32
N THR A 573 -4.29 13.44 -27.36
CA THR A 573 -4.99 14.62 -27.89
C THR A 573 -5.93 15.21 -26.82
N ALA A 574 -6.68 14.39 -26.11
CA ALA A 574 -7.57 14.85 -25.04
C ALA A 574 -6.78 15.52 -23.90
N GLY A 575 -5.69 14.90 -23.45
CA GLY A 575 -4.83 15.44 -22.39
C GLY A 575 -4.16 16.77 -22.79
N THR A 576 -3.58 16.83 -24.00
CA THR A 576 -2.92 18.05 -24.50
C THR A 576 -3.91 19.21 -24.72
N LEU A 577 -5.16 18.90 -25.15
CA LEU A 577 -6.24 19.88 -25.24
C LEU A 577 -6.63 20.46 -23.87
N THR A 578 -6.70 19.62 -22.83
CA THR A 578 -6.93 20.10 -21.47
C THR A 578 -5.82 21.06 -21.04
N ASN A 579 -4.54 20.70 -21.24
CA ASN A 579 -3.40 21.53 -20.87
C ASN A 579 -3.35 22.84 -21.67
N LEU A 580 -3.73 22.83 -22.96
CA LEU A 580 -3.90 24.04 -23.75
C LEU A 580 -5.04 24.92 -23.18
N GLY A 581 -6.16 24.30 -22.81
CA GLY A 581 -7.27 25.00 -22.15
C GLY A 581 -6.84 25.67 -20.86
N ILE A 582 -6.03 25.02 -20.03
CA ILE A 582 -5.48 25.57 -18.78
C ILE A 582 -4.56 26.77 -19.08
N ALA A 583 -3.68 26.66 -20.09
CA ALA A 583 -2.81 27.77 -20.50
C ALA A 583 -3.62 28.98 -21.00
N LEU A 584 -4.72 28.74 -21.73
CA LEU A 584 -5.63 29.80 -22.18
C LEU A 584 -6.40 30.41 -21.01
N LEU A 585 -6.87 29.61 -20.06
CA LEU A 585 -7.54 30.05 -18.84
C LEU A 585 -6.65 30.97 -18.00
N MET A 586 -5.39 30.57 -17.77
CA MET A 586 -4.40 31.41 -17.09
C MET A 586 -4.04 32.69 -17.86
N GLY A 587 -4.15 32.64 -19.18
CA GLY A 587 -4.02 33.78 -20.07
C GLY A 587 -5.30 34.63 -20.22
N GLN A 588 -6.33 34.37 -19.39
CA GLN A 588 -7.62 35.08 -19.37
C GLN A 588 -8.39 34.99 -20.71
N GLN A 589 -8.15 33.97 -21.50
CA GLN A 589 -8.86 33.74 -22.78
C GLN A 589 -9.96 32.67 -22.57
N TYR A 590 -10.94 33.02 -21.75
CA TYR A 590 -11.91 32.06 -21.18
C TYR A 590 -12.76 31.35 -22.24
N GLU A 591 -13.27 32.03 -23.26
CA GLU A 591 -14.08 31.41 -24.31
C GLU A 591 -13.26 30.41 -25.14
N GLN A 592 -12.00 30.73 -25.43
CA GLN A 592 -11.11 29.81 -26.14
C GLN A 592 -10.75 28.60 -25.26
N ALA A 593 -10.55 28.82 -23.96
CA ALA A 593 -10.31 27.75 -23.01
C ALA A 593 -11.49 26.77 -22.95
N ILE A 594 -12.73 27.28 -22.84
CA ILE A 594 -13.96 26.46 -22.86
C ILE A 594 -14.03 25.62 -24.14
N ALA A 595 -13.78 26.20 -25.31
CA ALA A 595 -13.81 25.46 -26.55
C ALA A 595 -12.81 24.30 -26.60
N ARG A 596 -11.60 24.45 -26.01
CA ARG A 596 -10.60 23.37 -25.90
C ARG A 596 -11.02 22.32 -24.88
N PHE A 597 -11.54 22.71 -23.75
CA PHE A 597 -12.04 21.79 -22.74
C PHE A 597 -13.24 20.98 -23.24
N GLU A 598 -14.19 21.57 -23.97
CA GLU A 598 -15.34 20.86 -24.56
C GLU A 598 -14.89 19.84 -25.62
N GLU A 599 -13.88 20.19 -26.41
CA GLU A 599 -13.29 19.24 -27.38
C GLU A 599 -12.59 18.07 -26.64
N SER A 600 -11.84 18.37 -25.58
CA SER A 600 -11.22 17.33 -24.74
C SER A 600 -12.26 16.44 -24.07
N LEU A 601 -13.31 17.04 -23.49
CA LEU A 601 -14.39 16.32 -22.81
C LEU A 601 -15.10 15.33 -23.74
N ARG A 602 -15.39 15.74 -24.98
CA ARG A 602 -15.97 14.83 -25.97
C ARG A 602 -15.06 13.63 -26.23
N LEU A 603 -13.77 13.85 -26.48
CA LEU A 603 -12.82 12.76 -26.71
C LEU A 603 -12.70 11.82 -25.52
N ARG A 604 -12.67 12.37 -24.28
CA ARG A 604 -12.59 11.56 -23.07
C ARG A 604 -13.84 10.68 -22.88
N ARG A 605 -15.03 11.19 -23.20
CA ARG A 605 -16.27 10.40 -23.20
C ARG A 605 -16.24 9.29 -24.26
N GLU A 606 -15.71 9.57 -25.47
CA GLU A 606 -15.56 8.58 -26.53
C GLU A 606 -14.62 7.42 -26.13
N ILE A 607 -13.53 7.73 -25.38
CA ILE A 607 -12.58 6.72 -24.90
C ILE A 607 -12.88 6.17 -23.49
N ALA A 608 -14.01 6.60 -22.87
CA ALA A 608 -14.43 6.22 -21.51
C ALA A 608 -13.40 6.53 -20.41
N ASP A 609 -12.66 7.66 -20.54
CA ASP A 609 -11.69 8.16 -19.54
C ASP A 609 -12.41 9.00 -18.47
N SER A 610 -13.01 8.35 -17.47
CA SER A 610 -13.79 9.02 -16.41
C SER A 610 -12.94 9.93 -15.52
N GLY A 611 -11.67 9.58 -15.24
CA GLY A 611 -10.76 10.41 -14.43
C GLY A 611 -10.40 11.72 -15.14
N GLY A 612 -10.03 11.61 -16.41
CA GLY A 612 -9.75 12.78 -17.23
C GLY A 612 -11.01 13.61 -17.52
N GLU A 613 -12.17 12.98 -17.69
CA GLU A 613 -13.46 13.65 -17.83
C GLU A 613 -13.72 14.56 -16.62
N ALA A 614 -13.62 14.01 -15.40
CA ALA A 614 -13.80 14.76 -14.15
C ALA A 614 -12.80 15.94 -14.03
N HIS A 615 -11.54 15.70 -14.42
CA HIS A 615 -10.51 16.73 -14.41
C HIS A 615 -10.82 17.87 -15.40
N THR A 616 -11.28 17.55 -16.61
CA THR A 616 -11.66 18.54 -17.62
C THR A 616 -12.89 19.34 -17.19
N LEU A 617 -13.91 18.69 -16.60
CA LEU A 617 -15.13 19.33 -16.08
C LEU A 617 -14.79 20.35 -14.98
N ARG A 618 -13.83 20.07 -14.10
CA ARG A 618 -13.38 21.01 -13.08
C ARG A 618 -12.87 22.33 -13.70
N PHE A 619 -12.07 22.27 -14.74
CA PHE A 619 -11.58 23.45 -15.42
C PHE A 619 -12.64 24.17 -16.28
N LEU A 620 -13.62 23.42 -16.83
CA LEU A 620 -14.82 24.01 -17.43
C LEU A 620 -15.61 24.81 -16.40
N GLY A 621 -15.80 24.26 -15.20
CA GLY A 621 -16.46 24.94 -14.08
C GLY A 621 -15.73 26.24 -13.71
N ARG A 622 -14.39 26.19 -13.61
CA ARG A 622 -13.58 27.37 -13.33
C ARG A 622 -13.70 28.43 -14.42
N ALA A 623 -13.59 28.01 -15.69
CA ALA A 623 -13.71 28.96 -16.83
C ALA A 623 -15.10 29.60 -16.91
N ALA A 624 -16.17 28.85 -16.64
CA ALA A 624 -17.54 29.37 -16.60
C ALA A 624 -17.73 30.38 -15.47
N LEU A 625 -17.15 30.12 -14.30
CA LEU A 625 -17.21 31.03 -13.14
C LEU A 625 -16.48 32.34 -13.41
N GLU A 626 -15.31 32.29 -14.07
CA GLU A 626 -14.57 33.50 -14.47
C GLU A 626 -15.33 34.38 -15.49
N LEU A 627 -16.22 33.74 -16.29
CA LEU A 627 -17.16 34.46 -17.17
C LEU A 627 -18.43 34.98 -16.46
N GLY A 628 -18.59 34.67 -15.16
CA GLY A 628 -19.77 35.04 -14.37
C GLY A 628 -20.96 34.10 -14.50
N ASP A 629 -20.82 32.97 -15.19
CA ASP A 629 -21.87 31.95 -15.36
C ASP A 629 -21.81 30.92 -14.22
N ALA A 630 -22.31 31.32 -13.06
CA ALA A 630 -22.32 30.49 -11.85
C ALA A 630 -23.22 29.24 -11.98
N GLU A 631 -24.26 29.27 -12.82
CA GLU A 631 -25.19 28.16 -13.01
C GLU A 631 -24.50 27.03 -13.80
N ARG A 632 -23.84 27.39 -14.90
CA ARG A 632 -23.09 26.45 -15.72
C ARG A 632 -21.85 25.90 -14.97
N ALA A 633 -21.20 26.76 -14.17
CA ALA A 633 -20.06 26.35 -13.33
C ALA A 633 -20.48 25.28 -12.32
N GLU A 634 -21.62 25.48 -11.62
CA GLU A 634 -22.15 24.51 -10.67
C GLU A 634 -22.43 23.16 -11.32
N ALA A 635 -23.08 23.15 -12.50
CA ALA A 635 -23.37 21.92 -13.23
C ALA A 635 -22.11 21.11 -13.53
N TYR A 636 -21.02 21.78 -13.99
CA TYR A 636 -19.75 21.13 -14.26
C TYR A 636 -19.07 20.59 -13.00
N TYR A 637 -19.07 21.35 -11.90
CA TYR A 637 -18.49 20.86 -10.64
C TYR A 637 -19.28 19.71 -10.02
N LEU A 638 -20.62 19.70 -10.13
CA LEU A 638 -21.45 18.58 -9.66
C LEU A 638 -21.19 17.32 -10.47
N GLU A 639 -21.06 17.42 -11.80
CA GLU A 639 -20.73 16.28 -12.66
C GLU A 639 -19.32 15.75 -12.35
N SER A 640 -18.34 16.66 -12.17
CA SER A 640 -16.98 16.30 -11.73
C SER A 640 -17.00 15.59 -10.37
N PHE A 641 -17.77 16.11 -9.41
CA PHE A 641 -17.92 15.49 -8.09
C PHE A 641 -18.47 14.07 -8.19
N ALA A 642 -19.54 13.85 -8.97
CA ALA A 642 -20.15 12.53 -9.11
C ALA A 642 -19.18 11.49 -9.72
N LEU A 643 -18.37 11.90 -10.68
CA LEU A 643 -17.35 11.02 -11.28
C LEU A 643 -16.22 10.71 -10.26
N ARG A 644 -15.75 11.70 -9.49
CA ARG A 644 -14.72 11.51 -8.47
C ARG A 644 -15.19 10.67 -7.29
N ASP A 645 -16.46 10.82 -6.89
CA ASP A 645 -17.09 9.98 -5.85
C ASP A 645 -17.16 8.51 -6.30
N ALA A 646 -17.56 8.27 -7.55
CA ALA A 646 -17.58 6.93 -8.15
C ALA A 646 -16.17 6.30 -8.27
N LEU A 647 -15.12 7.11 -8.39
CA LEU A 647 -13.72 6.68 -8.46
C LEU A 647 -13.08 6.55 -7.06
N GLY A 648 -13.70 7.09 -6.01
CA GLY A 648 -13.16 7.09 -4.65
C GLY A 648 -11.94 8.01 -4.46
N GLU A 649 -11.84 9.11 -5.22
CA GLU A 649 -10.67 10.01 -5.25
C GLU A 649 -10.87 11.22 -4.34
N ASP A 650 -10.38 11.17 -3.10
CA ASP A 650 -10.51 12.25 -2.11
C ASP A 650 -9.96 13.61 -2.59
N GLU A 651 -8.82 13.62 -3.32
CA GLU A 651 -8.25 14.85 -3.89
C GLU A 651 -9.21 15.49 -4.89
N GLY A 652 -9.74 14.72 -5.82
CA GLY A 652 -10.68 15.22 -6.82
C GLY A 652 -12.00 15.70 -6.22
N LEU A 653 -12.47 15.04 -5.15
CA LEU A 653 -13.64 15.46 -4.37
C LEU A 653 -13.38 16.80 -3.68
N ALA A 654 -12.20 17.00 -3.09
CA ALA A 654 -11.81 18.28 -2.49
C ALA A 654 -11.81 19.42 -3.54
N GLU A 655 -11.21 19.17 -4.71
CA GLU A 655 -11.19 20.13 -5.82
C GLU A 655 -12.59 20.52 -6.31
N ALA A 656 -13.49 19.55 -6.40
CA ALA A 656 -14.88 19.81 -6.81
C ALA A 656 -15.65 20.61 -5.74
N LEU A 657 -15.46 20.31 -4.45
CA LEU A 657 -16.06 21.06 -3.34
C LEU A 657 -15.51 22.49 -3.25
N GLU A 658 -14.22 22.71 -3.48
CA GLU A 658 -13.60 24.04 -3.57
C GLU A 658 -14.23 24.86 -4.72
N GLY A 659 -14.47 24.24 -5.87
CA GLY A 659 -15.18 24.84 -6.97
C GLY A 659 -16.64 25.18 -6.64
N LEU A 660 -17.38 24.28 -5.99
CA LEU A 660 -18.74 24.51 -5.51
C LEU A 660 -18.80 25.59 -4.40
N ALA A 661 -17.75 25.70 -3.57
CA ALA A 661 -17.61 26.79 -2.60
C ALA A 661 -17.42 28.14 -3.30
N ALA A 662 -16.61 28.19 -4.36
CA ALA A 662 -16.42 29.40 -5.17
C ALA A 662 -17.75 29.82 -5.83
N VAL A 663 -18.56 28.91 -6.34
CA VAL A 663 -19.90 29.17 -6.89
C VAL A 663 -20.83 29.75 -5.81
N ALA A 664 -20.86 29.16 -4.61
CA ALA A 664 -21.67 29.67 -3.50
C ALA A 664 -21.23 31.08 -3.08
N ALA A 665 -19.93 31.33 -3.00
CA ALA A 665 -19.38 32.64 -2.70
C ALA A 665 -19.74 33.68 -3.78
N ALA A 666 -19.76 33.31 -5.05
CA ALA A 666 -20.20 34.16 -6.16
C ALA A 666 -21.69 34.54 -6.04
N ARG A 667 -22.52 33.67 -5.49
CA ARG A 667 -23.94 33.90 -5.20
C ARG A 667 -24.18 34.65 -3.89
N GLY A 668 -23.14 34.95 -3.10
CA GLY A 668 -23.24 35.61 -1.78
C GLY A 668 -23.62 34.65 -0.63
N GLU A 669 -23.57 33.35 -0.83
CA GLU A 669 -23.92 32.30 0.13
C GLU A 669 -22.70 31.92 1.00
N GLY A 670 -22.21 32.87 1.80
CA GLY A 670 -20.93 32.76 2.54
C GLY A 670 -20.86 31.55 3.47
N THR A 671 -21.95 31.21 4.20
CA THR A 671 -21.98 30.07 5.12
C THR A 671 -21.88 28.71 4.40
N VAL A 672 -22.56 28.58 3.27
CA VAL A 672 -22.46 27.36 2.41
C VAL A 672 -21.06 27.21 1.85
N ALA A 673 -20.48 28.34 1.37
CA ALA A 673 -19.11 28.34 0.85
C ALA A 673 -18.08 27.92 1.91
N ALA A 674 -18.19 28.47 3.14
CA ALA A 674 -17.30 28.14 4.24
C ALA A 674 -17.41 26.67 4.67
N ALA A 675 -18.63 26.13 4.75
CA ALA A 675 -18.86 24.72 5.09
C ALA A 675 -18.27 23.77 4.03
N ARG A 676 -18.42 24.07 2.72
CA ARG A 676 -17.83 23.29 1.63
C ARG A 676 -16.30 23.30 1.68
N LEU A 677 -15.67 24.47 1.99
CA LEU A 677 -14.22 24.55 2.17
C LEU A 677 -13.76 23.75 3.40
N GLY A 678 -14.52 23.75 4.50
CA GLY A 678 -14.22 22.93 5.67
C GLY A 678 -14.21 21.43 5.36
N ALA A 679 -15.18 20.94 4.57
CA ALA A 679 -15.22 19.56 4.11
C ALA A 679 -14.07 19.25 3.12
N ALA A 680 -13.77 20.16 2.19
CA ALA A 680 -12.66 20.02 1.26
C ALA A 680 -11.30 19.94 1.99
N GLU A 681 -11.10 20.73 3.07
CA GLU A 681 -9.91 20.67 3.90
C GLU A 681 -9.71 19.29 4.52
N VAL A 682 -10.76 18.65 5.04
CA VAL A 682 -10.69 17.28 5.58
C VAL A 682 -10.28 16.26 4.51
N LEU A 683 -10.83 16.38 3.29
CA LEU A 683 -10.46 15.52 2.18
C LEU A 683 -8.99 15.70 1.78
N ARG A 684 -8.49 16.94 1.76
CA ARG A 684 -7.07 17.24 1.49
C ARG A 684 -6.15 16.74 2.59
N GLU A 685 -6.57 16.85 3.86
CA GLU A 685 -5.85 16.28 5.00
C GLU A 685 -5.75 14.75 4.87
N ARG A 686 -6.83 14.10 4.47
CA ARG A 686 -6.87 12.65 4.24
C ARG A 686 -5.99 12.22 3.07
N ALA A 687 -6.05 12.96 1.96
CA ALA A 687 -5.22 12.71 0.78
C ALA A 687 -3.73 13.10 1.00
N GLY A 688 -3.40 13.86 2.05
CA GLY A 688 -2.04 14.36 2.28
C GLY A 688 -1.56 15.39 1.24
N MET A 689 -2.48 15.99 0.46
CA MET A 689 -2.14 16.83 -0.68
C MET A 689 -2.60 18.29 -0.48
N PRO A 690 -1.68 19.27 -0.57
CA PRO A 690 -2.04 20.69 -0.50
C PRO A 690 -2.79 21.16 -1.74
N VAL A 691 -3.40 22.35 -1.64
CA VAL A 691 -3.93 23.05 -2.82
C VAL A 691 -2.80 23.21 -3.84
N PRO A 692 -2.97 22.70 -5.08
CA PRO A 692 -1.95 22.81 -6.11
C PRO A 692 -1.53 24.27 -6.38
N ALA A 693 -0.27 24.52 -6.70
CA ALA A 693 0.25 25.87 -6.94
C ALA A 693 -0.54 26.62 -8.02
N ILE A 694 -1.01 25.89 -9.04
CA ILE A 694 -1.80 26.45 -10.16
C ILE A 694 -3.19 26.93 -9.74
N ASP A 695 -3.74 26.35 -8.66
CA ASP A 695 -5.08 26.68 -8.16
C ASP A 695 -5.04 27.63 -6.96
N ARG A 696 -3.85 27.85 -6.37
CA ARG A 696 -3.70 28.65 -5.14
C ARG A 696 -4.26 30.06 -5.26
N LEU A 697 -3.98 30.75 -6.38
CA LEU A 697 -4.48 32.09 -6.60
C LEU A 697 -6.01 32.13 -6.69
N PHE A 698 -6.61 31.17 -7.38
CA PHE A 698 -8.07 31.02 -7.47
C PHE A 698 -8.67 30.72 -6.09
N TYR A 699 -8.10 29.81 -5.35
CA TYR A 699 -8.53 29.46 -3.99
C TYR A 699 -8.46 30.66 -3.05
N GLU A 700 -7.35 31.39 -3.03
CA GLU A 700 -7.15 32.57 -2.18
C GLU A 700 -8.12 33.73 -2.53
N GLN A 701 -8.39 33.91 -3.82
CA GLN A 701 -9.37 34.90 -4.29
C GLN A 701 -10.77 34.61 -3.73
N TRP A 702 -11.23 33.39 -3.82
CA TRP A 702 -12.56 33.05 -3.33
C TRP A 702 -12.62 32.94 -1.80
N LEU A 703 -11.57 32.55 -1.14
CA LEU A 703 -11.47 32.62 0.32
C LEU A 703 -11.53 34.06 0.81
N ALA A 704 -10.87 35.01 0.14
CA ALA A 704 -10.98 36.43 0.44
C ALA A 704 -12.44 36.93 0.27
N ARG A 705 -13.12 36.50 -0.79
CA ARG A 705 -14.53 36.80 -1.01
C ARG A 705 -15.45 36.25 0.08
N ILE A 706 -15.22 35.04 0.56
CA ILE A 706 -15.98 34.46 1.68
C ILE A 706 -15.75 35.29 2.96
N ARG A 707 -14.53 35.76 3.22
CA ARG A 707 -14.22 36.67 4.35
C ARG A 707 -14.88 38.02 4.26
N GLU A 708 -15.21 38.51 3.07
CA GLU A 708 -16.03 39.72 2.90
C GLU A 708 -17.52 39.48 3.20
N LEU A 709 -18.00 38.24 3.00
CA LEU A 709 -19.41 37.87 3.20
C LEU A 709 -19.72 37.49 4.66
N LEU A 710 -18.73 37.03 5.44
CA LEU A 710 -18.87 36.57 6.82
C LEU A 710 -17.89 37.26 7.74
N ASP A 711 -18.31 37.54 8.97
CA ASP A 711 -17.38 37.88 10.03
C ASP A 711 -16.58 36.65 10.48
N GLU A 712 -15.45 36.84 11.16
CA GLU A 712 -14.54 35.77 11.56
C GLU A 712 -15.19 34.67 12.45
N PRO A 713 -16.09 35.03 13.42
CA PRO A 713 -16.83 34.02 14.16
C PRO A 713 -17.76 33.17 13.31
N ALA A 714 -18.52 33.76 12.38
CA ALA A 714 -19.42 33.04 11.49
C ALA A 714 -18.66 32.16 10.49
N LEU A 715 -17.54 32.69 9.97
CA LEU A 715 -16.65 31.92 9.09
C LEU A 715 -16.09 30.68 9.82
N SER A 716 -15.54 30.87 11.03
CA SER A 716 -14.96 29.77 11.81
C SER A 716 -16.00 28.72 12.19
N ALA A 717 -17.23 29.15 12.54
CA ALA A 717 -18.32 28.23 12.88
C ALA A 717 -18.76 27.40 11.66
N ALA A 718 -19.05 28.05 10.53
CA ALA A 718 -19.47 27.37 9.30
C ALA A 718 -18.37 26.43 8.76
N TRP A 719 -17.11 26.85 8.87
CA TRP A 719 -15.98 26.01 8.50
C TRP A 719 -15.88 24.76 9.39
N ALA A 720 -16.00 24.93 10.71
CA ALA A 720 -15.95 23.83 11.66
C ALA A 720 -17.12 22.83 11.47
N ASP A 721 -18.34 23.36 11.19
CA ASP A 721 -19.49 22.53 10.86
C ASP A 721 -19.22 21.73 9.56
N GLY A 722 -18.65 22.37 8.55
CA GLY A 722 -18.29 21.74 7.29
C GLY A 722 -17.29 20.58 7.44
N ARG A 723 -16.34 20.71 8.36
CA ARG A 723 -15.37 19.64 8.67
C ARG A 723 -15.99 18.36 9.23
N LEU A 724 -17.23 18.40 9.70
CA LEU A 724 -17.97 17.27 10.24
C LEU A 724 -18.83 16.56 9.16
N LEU A 725 -19.00 17.18 8.00
CA LEU A 725 -19.85 16.66 6.92
C LEU A 725 -19.12 15.61 6.11
N THR A 726 -19.87 14.61 5.66
CA THR A 726 -19.42 13.74 4.57
C THR A 726 -19.35 14.51 3.25
N PRO A 727 -18.56 14.06 2.26
CA PRO A 727 -18.48 14.76 0.96
C PRO A 727 -19.85 14.97 0.29
N GLY A 728 -20.75 13.99 0.37
CA GLY A 728 -22.11 14.09 -0.16
C GLY A 728 -22.96 15.13 0.56
N GLU A 729 -22.92 15.15 1.91
CA GLU A 729 -23.62 16.16 2.69
C GLU A 729 -23.09 17.57 2.43
N ALA A 730 -21.77 17.73 2.29
CA ALA A 730 -21.15 19.03 1.96
C ALA A 730 -21.54 19.52 0.56
N ARG A 731 -21.67 18.62 -0.41
CA ARG A 731 -22.21 18.94 -1.73
C ARG A 731 -23.64 19.49 -1.64
N ASP A 732 -24.49 18.86 -0.82
CA ASP A 732 -25.94 19.13 -0.74
C ASP A 732 -26.31 20.22 0.28
N VAL A 733 -25.33 20.90 0.93
CA VAL A 733 -25.57 22.02 1.87
C VAL A 733 -26.35 23.13 1.16
N VAL A 734 -27.49 23.51 1.73
CA VAL A 734 -28.34 24.60 1.26
C VAL A 734 -28.33 25.78 2.24
N PRO A 735 -28.56 27.01 1.79
CA PRO A 735 -28.62 28.18 2.66
C PRO A 735 -29.74 28.05 3.70
N THR A 736 -29.42 28.28 4.98
CA THR A 736 -30.41 28.31 6.06
C THR A 736 -31.27 29.58 5.90
N PRO A 737 -32.60 29.55 5.83
CA PRO A 737 -33.43 30.73 5.72
C PRO A 737 -33.33 31.57 7.01
N GLY A 738 -32.65 32.72 6.97
CA GLY A 738 -32.60 33.64 8.10
C GLY A 738 -31.46 34.65 8.15
N ALA A 739 -30.48 34.60 7.27
CA ALA A 739 -29.34 35.55 7.28
C ALA A 739 -29.17 36.20 5.91
N ILE A 740 -30.14 37.06 5.51
CA ILE A 740 -29.97 37.95 4.37
C ILE A 740 -29.97 39.37 4.92
N THR A 741 -28.80 39.99 5.07
CA THR A 741 -28.65 41.46 5.05
C THR A 741 -28.03 41.81 3.70
N ALA A 742 -28.87 42.46 2.90
CA ALA A 742 -28.58 42.83 1.54
C ALA A 742 -27.47 43.91 1.48
N VAL A 743 -26.44 43.67 0.69
CA VAL A 743 -25.74 44.76 -0.01
C VAL A 743 -25.64 44.37 -1.48
N ALA A 744 -26.59 44.85 -2.24
CA ALA A 744 -26.53 44.82 -3.71
C ALA A 744 -25.56 45.94 -4.17
N GLY A 745 -24.51 45.52 -4.86
CA GLY A 745 -23.56 46.42 -5.49
C GLY A 745 -22.70 45.69 -6.47
N ALA A 746 -23.18 45.58 -7.71
CA ALA A 746 -22.39 45.07 -8.82
C ALA A 746 -21.20 46.01 -9.09
N VAL A 747 -19.98 45.45 -8.95
CA VAL A 747 -18.75 46.13 -9.40
C VAL A 747 -18.00 45.21 -10.33
N SER A 748 -17.85 45.67 -11.57
CA SER A 748 -17.02 45.03 -12.61
C SER A 748 -15.55 44.93 -12.16
N PRO A 749 -14.84 43.88 -12.51
CA PRO A 749 -13.44 43.73 -12.14
C PRO A 749 -12.51 44.50 -13.10
N THR A 750 -12.16 45.74 -12.72
CA THR A 750 -11.00 46.36 -13.36
C THR A 750 -10.28 47.24 -12.33
N GLN A 751 -8.99 46.92 -12.16
CA GLN A 751 -7.99 47.69 -11.40
C GLN A 751 -7.95 47.46 -9.88
N MET A 752 -7.14 46.51 -9.45
CA MET A 752 -6.51 46.56 -8.14
C MET A 752 -4.98 46.76 -8.28
N ARG A 753 -4.53 47.94 -7.81
CA ARG A 753 -3.12 48.25 -7.55
C ARG A 753 -2.59 47.31 -6.44
N GLN A 754 -1.36 46.85 -6.62
CA GLN A 754 -0.58 46.18 -5.56
C GLN A 754 -0.45 47.07 -4.32
N PRO A 755 -0.65 46.55 -3.10
CA PRO A 755 -0.26 47.22 -1.88
C PRO A 755 1.28 47.14 -1.71
N PRO A 756 1.90 48.15 -1.09
CA PRO A 756 3.34 48.15 -0.82
C PRO A 756 3.66 47.11 0.26
N ALA A 757 4.80 46.43 0.10
CA ALA A 757 5.32 45.49 1.06
C ALA A 757 5.58 46.15 2.43
N PRO A 758 5.24 45.48 3.56
CA PRO A 758 5.61 45.99 4.88
C PRO A 758 7.12 45.80 5.10
N GLU A 759 7.75 46.89 5.56
CA GLU A 759 9.13 46.88 6.04
C GLU A 759 9.28 45.83 7.19
N GLN A 760 10.06 44.82 6.96
CA GLN A 760 10.41 43.81 7.98
C GLN A 760 11.44 44.39 8.95
N GLU A 761 11.06 44.65 10.19
CA GLU A 761 12.02 44.80 11.29
C GLU A 761 12.84 43.52 11.39
N ALA A 762 14.17 43.66 11.38
CA ALA A 762 15.09 42.54 11.45
C ALA A 762 14.91 41.79 12.80
N ARG A 763 14.32 40.61 12.75
CA ARG A 763 14.14 39.73 13.93
C ARG A 763 15.50 39.17 14.38
N PRO A 764 15.74 39.02 15.70
CA PRO A 764 16.97 38.44 16.20
C PRO A 764 17.09 36.96 15.80
N LEU A 765 18.29 36.55 15.40
CA LEU A 765 18.62 35.16 15.06
C LEU A 765 18.37 34.24 16.26
N LEU A 766 17.61 33.14 16.09
CA LEU A 766 17.43 32.12 17.12
C LEU A 766 18.55 31.09 17.06
N ARG A 767 19.22 30.84 18.19
CA ARG A 767 20.27 29.81 18.29
C ARG A 767 19.88 28.77 19.33
N ILE A 768 19.80 27.52 18.88
CA ILE A 768 19.31 26.38 19.67
C ILE A 768 20.43 25.36 19.82
N ILE A 769 20.65 24.91 21.04
CA ILE A 769 21.68 23.93 21.41
C ILE A 769 21.00 22.78 22.15
N ALA A 770 21.17 21.56 21.66
CA ALA A 770 20.62 20.33 22.25
C ALA A 770 21.67 19.24 22.48
N LEU A 771 22.85 19.32 21.85
CA LEU A 771 23.93 18.35 22.04
C LEU A 771 24.79 18.73 23.23
N GLY A 772 24.54 18.10 24.39
CA GLY A 772 25.21 18.38 25.68
C GLY A 772 24.45 19.37 26.57
N GLY A 773 23.12 19.51 26.38
CA GLY A 773 22.21 20.30 27.21
C GLY A 773 21.20 21.10 26.40
N ALA A 774 20.13 21.60 27.02
CA ALA A 774 19.03 22.31 26.36
C ALA A 774 19.16 23.83 26.56
N ARG A 775 19.69 24.58 25.58
CA ARG A 775 19.88 26.03 25.64
C ARG A 775 19.33 26.72 24.40
N VAL A 776 18.60 27.81 24.58
CA VAL A 776 18.02 28.62 23.49
C VAL A 776 18.45 30.09 23.69
N TYR A 777 18.84 30.76 22.61
CA TYR A 777 19.27 32.16 22.61
C TYR A 777 18.49 32.94 21.56
N ARG A 778 18.05 34.18 21.92
CA ARG A 778 17.50 35.18 20.99
C ARG A 778 18.57 36.26 20.74
N GLY A 779 19.22 36.20 19.58
CA GLY A 779 20.40 37.03 19.34
C GLY A 779 21.56 36.66 20.28
N ALA A 780 21.98 37.57 21.13
CA ALA A 780 23.03 37.37 22.13
C ALA A 780 22.51 36.84 23.47
N ASP A 781 21.22 37.01 23.77
CA ASP A 781 20.65 36.76 25.09
C ASP A 781 20.11 35.35 25.20
N GLN A 782 20.48 34.64 26.28
CA GLN A 782 19.94 33.34 26.59
C GLN A 782 18.52 33.46 27.14
N VAL A 783 17.58 32.69 26.61
CA VAL A 783 16.22 32.57 27.16
C VAL A 783 16.29 31.91 28.53
N GLY A 784 16.05 32.72 29.56
CA GLY A 784 16.26 32.31 30.95
C GLY A 784 15.13 31.43 31.50
N ALA A 785 15.38 30.84 32.70
CA ALA A 785 14.40 29.98 33.39
C ALA A 785 13.06 30.68 33.67
N ALA A 786 13.06 32.01 33.87
CA ALA A 786 11.84 32.80 34.08
C ALA A 786 10.96 32.94 32.83
N GLU A 787 11.54 32.81 31.62
CA GLU A 787 10.80 32.89 30.35
C GLU A 787 10.19 31.49 29.98
N TRP A 788 10.78 30.43 30.50
CA TRP A 788 10.25 29.07 30.43
C TRP A 788 9.28 28.77 31.60
N THR A 789 8.19 29.53 31.70
CA THR A 789 7.19 29.44 32.79
C THR A 789 6.65 28.00 32.96
N TYR A 790 6.70 27.20 31.92
CA TYR A 790 6.37 25.79 31.92
C TYR A 790 7.54 24.98 31.33
N SER A 791 8.10 24.03 32.09
CA SER A 791 9.17 23.12 31.63
C SER A 791 8.76 22.36 30.36
N ARG A 792 7.47 22.01 30.21
CA ARG A 792 6.91 21.37 29.04
C ARG A 792 6.92 22.25 27.76
N ALA A 793 7.01 23.57 27.87
CA ALA A 793 7.15 24.45 26.68
C ALA A 793 8.51 24.27 26.00
N ARG A 794 9.57 24.13 26.81
CA ARG A 794 10.92 23.85 26.31
C ARG A 794 11.02 22.43 25.72
N GLU A 795 10.41 21.44 26.39
CA GLU A 795 10.33 20.07 25.87
C GLU A 795 9.58 20.01 24.53
N LEU A 796 8.44 20.73 24.40
CA LEU A 796 7.70 20.82 23.15
C LEU A 796 8.52 21.43 22.00
N LEU A 797 9.36 22.44 22.27
CA LEU A 797 10.28 22.99 21.26
C LEU A 797 11.17 21.90 20.66
N PHE A 798 11.88 21.15 21.53
CA PHE A 798 12.82 20.11 21.09
C PHE A 798 12.11 18.91 20.44
N TYR A 799 10.90 18.58 20.89
CA TYR A 799 10.07 17.59 20.22
C TYR A 799 9.72 18.02 18.79
N LEU A 800 9.24 19.28 18.60
CA LEU A 800 8.93 19.81 17.27
C LEU A 800 10.16 19.99 16.36
N LEU A 801 11.34 20.20 16.92
CA LEU A 801 12.60 20.19 16.17
C LEU A 801 13.08 18.79 15.78
N SER A 802 12.65 17.75 16.53
CA SER A 802 13.01 16.35 16.27
C SER A 802 12.10 15.66 15.28
N CYS A 803 11.03 16.33 14.81
CA CYS A 803 10.11 15.82 13.81
C CYS A 803 9.76 16.91 12.80
N ASP A 804 9.29 16.54 11.61
CA ASP A 804 8.87 17.52 10.59
C ASP A 804 7.57 18.22 10.99
N SER A 805 6.65 17.47 11.60
CA SER A 805 5.39 17.96 12.14
C SER A 805 4.77 16.94 13.08
N ALA A 806 3.92 17.37 14.01
CA ALA A 806 3.23 16.49 14.95
C ALA A 806 1.76 16.88 15.11
N THR A 807 0.87 15.90 15.18
CA THR A 807 -0.53 16.12 15.56
C THR A 807 -0.60 16.41 17.06
N LYS A 808 -1.74 16.89 17.49
CA LYS A 808 -2.02 17.14 18.89
C LYS A 808 -1.91 15.87 19.75
N GLU A 809 -2.40 14.76 19.22
CA GLU A 809 -2.37 13.45 19.85
C GLU A 809 -0.92 12.94 19.97
N GLN A 810 -0.11 13.10 18.91
CA GLN A 810 1.31 12.75 18.93
C GLN A 810 2.10 13.57 19.97
N ILE A 811 1.82 14.88 20.05
CA ILE A 811 2.39 15.74 21.10
C ILE A 811 1.92 15.28 22.47
N GLY A 812 0.63 14.90 22.59
CA GLY A 812 0.05 14.37 23.81
C GLY A 812 0.75 13.12 24.30
N LEU A 813 0.88 12.13 23.42
CA LEU A 813 1.55 10.87 23.72
C LEU A 813 3.04 11.09 24.11
N ALA A 814 3.69 12.07 23.48
CA ALA A 814 5.09 12.36 23.74
C ALA A 814 5.32 13.10 25.08
N LEU A 815 4.48 14.08 25.41
CA LEU A 815 4.67 14.96 26.56
C LEU A 815 3.77 14.61 27.77
N TRP A 816 2.61 14.00 27.55
CA TRP A 816 1.62 13.65 28.56
C TRP A 816 1.00 12.27 28.27
N PRO A 817 1.74 11.17 28.36
CA PRO A 817 1.28 9.85 27.96
C PRO A 817 0.02 9.37 28.71
N ASP A 818 -0.21 9.88 29.92
CA ASP A 818 -1.34 9.50 30.78
C ASP A 818 -2.55 10.45 30.67
N ALA A 819 -2.50 11.50 29.82
CA ALA A 819 -3.57 12.48 29.72
C ALA A 819 -4.69 12.03 28.78
N ASP A 820 -5.94 12.15 29.21
CA ASP A 820 -7.09 11.96 28.33
C ASP A 820 -7.25 13.10 27.30
N PRO A 821 -8.04 12.93 26.23
CA PRO A 821 -8.18 13.94 25.16
C PRO A 821 -8.71 15.30 25.61
N ALA A 822 -9.49 15.38 26.70
CA ALA A 822 -9.99 16.63 27.25
C ALA A 822 -8.89 17.35 28.05
N GLN A 823 -8.16 16.61 28.88
CA GLN A 823 -6.99 17.09 29.62
C GLN A 823 -5.88 17.56 28.66
N LEU A 824 -5.64 16.85 27.59
CA LEU A 824 -4.66 17.21 26.58
C LEU A 824 -4.99 18.58 25.95
N ARG A 825 -6.27 18.85 25.66
CA ARG A 825 -6.69 20.16 25.14
C ARG A 825 -6.40 21.30 26.14
N ALA A 826 -6.69 21.07 27.40
CA ALA A 826 -6.47 22.06 28.43
C ALA A 826 -4.98 22.34 28.69
N GLN A 827 -4.11 21.36 28.51
CA GLN A 827 -2.67 21.45 28.78
C GLN A 827 -1.85 21.98 27.59
N LEU A 828 -2.17 21.59 26.35
CA LEU A 828 -1.38 21.93 25.17
C LEU A 828 -1.45 23.43 24.80
N HIS A 829 -2.62 24.05 24.88
CA HIS A 829 -2.78 25.46 24.49
C HIS A 829 -1.96 26.43 25.33
N PRO A 830 -1.95 26.35 26.66
CA PRO A 830 -1.06 27.20 27.50
C PRO A 830 0.42 26.96 27.18
N VAL A 831 0.84 25.69 27.00
CA VAL A 831 2.23 25.33 26.69
C VAL A 831 2.67 25.91 25.33
N LEU A 832 1.83 25.87 24.31
CA LEU A 832 2.08 26.52 23.00
C LEU A 832 2.16 28.03 23.11
N HIS A 833 1.30 28.65 23.95
CA HIS A 833 1.32 30.09 24.18
C HIS A 833 2.67 30.50 24.81
N HIS A 834 3.09 29.81 25.86
CA HIS A 834 4.37 30.07 26.53
C HIS A 834 5.57 29.79 25.64
N LEU A 835 5.52 28.73 24.82
CA LEU A 835 6.57 28.45 23.84
C LEU A 835 6.73 29.62 22.84
N ARG A 836 5.64 30.08 22.27
CA ARG A 836 5.64 31.22 21.33
C ARG A 836 6.16 32.51 21.98
N HIS A 837 5.78 32.73 23.22
CA HIS A 837 6.28 33.90 23.98
C HIS A 837 7.79 33.78 24.27
N ALA A 838 8.26 32.63 24.72
CA ALA A 838 9.68 32.35 24.98
C ALA A 838 10.55 32.50 23.73
N LEU A 839 10.03 32.15 22.57
CA LEU A 839 10.72 32.33 21.27
C LEU A 839 10.62 33.76 20.69
N GLY A 840 9.82 34.63 21.29
CA GLY A 840 9.67 36.03 20.86
C GLY A 840 8.74 36.22 19.66
N GLY A 841 7.82 35.30 19.40
CA GLY A 841 6.81 35.45 18.34
C GLY A 841 5.99 34.20 18.07
N ALA A 842 4.77 34.41 17.55
CA ALA A 842 3.85 33.32 17.24
C ALA A 842 4.30 32.47 16.01
N ASP A 843 5.06 33.07 15.12
CA ASP A 843 5.44 32.51 13.82
C ASP A 843 6.50 31.41 13.91
N TRP A 844 7.12 31.20 15.07
CA TRP A 844 8.08 30.12 15.30
C TRP A 844 7.44 28.74 15.36
N VAL A 845 6.16 28.66 15.73
CA VAL A 845 5.40 27.40 15.73
C VAL A 845 4.17 27.59 14.88
N ILE A 846 4.18 26.98 13.73
CA ILE A 846 3.10 26.98 12.75
C ILE A 846 2.15 25.83 13.08
N PHE A 847 0.85 26.14 13.09
CA PHE A 847 -0.20 25.13 13.08
C PHE A 847 -0.82 25.12 11.68
N GLU A 848 -0.64 24.02 11.01
CA GLU A 848 -1.03 23.84 9.62
C GLU A 848 -1.55 22.41 9.43
N ARG A 849 -2.75 22.26 8.88
CA ARG A 849 -3.37 20.95 8.59
C ARG A 849 -3.47 20.02 9.82
N GLY A 850 -3.93 20.54 10.96
CA GLY A 850 -4.04 19.76 12.18
C GLY A 850 -2.71 19.40 12.86
N ARG A 851 -1.57 19.86 12.31
CA ARG A 851 -0.23 19.55 12.81
C ARG A 851 0.52 20.79 13.23
N TYR A 852 1.28 20.66 14.28
CA TYR A 852 2.22 21.66 14.74
C TYR A 852 3.60 21.37 14.16
N ARG A 853 4.30 22.39 13.69
CA ARG A 853 5.70 22.27 13.24
C ARG A 853 6.51 23.50 13.64
N PHE A 854 7.80 23.31 13.83
CA PHE A 854 8.74 24.42 13.96
C PHE A 854 8.92 25.09 12.59
N ASN A 855 8.93 26.44 12.58
CA ASN A 855 9.04 27.20 11.33
C ASN A 855 10.49 27.31 10.87
N ARG A 856 10.92 26.38 10.06
CA ARG A 856 12.28 26.33 9.49
C ARG A 856 12.53 27.41 8.41
N ALA A 857 11.53 28.19 7.99
CA ALA A 857 11.72 29.29 7.04
C ALA A 857 12.27 30.58 7.70
N LEU A 858 12.23 30.69 9.03
CA LEU A 858 12.80 31.80 9.77
C LEU A 858 14.30 31.57 10.02
N ALA A 859 15.04 32.67 10.27
CA ALA A 859 16.48 32.58 10.52
C ALA A 859 16.80 31.97 11.91
N TYR A 860 17.35 30.78 11.94
CA TYR A 860 17.80 30.11 13.16
C TYR A 860 19.05 29.24 12.92
N THR A 861 19.67 28.77 13.99
CA THR A 861 20.72 27.75 13.97
C THR A 861 20.40 26.69 15.00
N TYR A 862 20.54 25.41 14.62
CA TYR A 862 20.31 24.28 15.50
C TYR A 862 21.46 23.27 15.39
N ASP A 863 22.12 22.96 16.51
CA ASP A 863 23.34 22.16 16.52
C ASP A 863 23.13 20.72 16.05
N VAL A 864 21.94 20.12 16.26
CA VAL A 864 21.62 18.77 15.78
C VAL A 864 21.53 18.76 14.26
N GLU A 865 20.81 19.71 13.64
CA GLU A 865 20.70 19.81 12.18
C GLU A 865 22.08 20.06 11.55
N ALA A 866 22.87 20.97 12.10
CA ALA A 866 24.23 21.23 11.64
C ALA A 866 25.17 20.01 11.78
N PHE A 867 25.01 19.21 12.85
CA PHE A 867 25.70 17.93 13.02
C PHE A 867 25.31 16.93 11.94
N GLU A 868 24.02 16.72 11.73
CA GLU A 868 23.51 15.79 10.72
C GLU A 868 23.91 16.18 9.30
N GLU A 869 23.81 17.47 8.95
CA GLU A 869 24.21 18.00 7.65
C GLU A 869 25.72 17.80 7.40
N SER A 870 26.57 18.02 8.43
CA SER A 870 28.00 17.78 8.35
C SER A 870 28.30 16.30 8.08
N LEU A 871 27.57 15.37 8.69
CA LEU A 871 27.73 13.93 8.45
C LEU A 871 27.26 13.52 7.04
N ASP A 872 26.18 14.09 6.57
CA ASP A 872 25.66 13.81 5.23
C ASP A 872 26.56 14.41 4.14
N GLN A 873 27.12 15.59 4.36
CA GLN A 873 28.14 16.16 3.48
C GLN A 873 29.39 15.27 3.41
N ALA A 874 29.85 14.76 4.56
CA ALA A 874 30.98 13.84 4.60
C ALA A 874 30.71 12.55 3.81
N ARG A 875 29.50 11.99 3.89
CA ARG A 875 29.11 10.80 3.12
C ARG A 875 29.16 11.05 1.60
N ARG A 876 28.67 12.22 1.14
CA ARG A 876 28.67 12.58 -0.28
C ARG A 876 30.07 12.74 -0.85
N SER A 877 31.01 13.33 -0.08
CA SER A 877 32.38 13.59 -0.52
C SER A 877 33.34 12.43 -0.23
N GLN A 878 32.96 11.41 0.53
CA GLN A 878 33.85 10.37 1.04
C GLN A 878 34.68 9.64 -0.02
N ARG A 879 34.09 9.36 -1.21
CA ARG A 879 34.73 8.63 -2.30
C ARG A 879 35.51 9.54 -3.26
N ALA A 880 34.98 10.73 -3.56
CA ALA A 880 35.55 11.66 -4.54
C ALA A 880 36.62 12.57 -3.93
N GLU A 881 36.37 13.07 -2.73
CA GLU A 881 37.22 14.08 -2.03
C GLU A 881 37.38 13.71 -0.54
N PRO A 882 38.24 12.71 -0.21
CA PRO A 882 38.41 12.24 1.16
C PRO A 882 38.85 13.34 2.16
N ALA A 883 39.56 14.35 1.69
CA ALA A 883 40.01 15.48 2.52
C ALA A 883 38.81 16.35 2.97
N ASP A 884 37.80 16.54 2.10
CA ASP A 884 36.60 17.28 2.39
C ASP A 884 35.68 16.50 3.32
N ALA A 885 35.60 15.18 3.12
CA ALA A 885 34.90 14.29 4.04
C ALA A 885 35.50 14.34 5.46
N ILE A 886 36.82 14.36 5.59
CA ILE A 886 37.51 14.51 6.89
C ILE A 886 37.15 15.85 7.54
N ARG A 887 37.19 16.96 6.78
CA ARG A 887 36.83 18.30 7.32
C ARG A 887 35.38 18.34 7.81
N SER A 888 34.44 17.81 7.02
CA SER A 888 33.02 17.75 7.38
C SER A 888 32.79 16.88 8.62
N LEU A 889 33.41 15.71 8.73
CA LEU A 889 33.35 14.86 9.92
C LEU A 889 33.95 15.55 11.16
N GLU A 890 35.12 16.22 11.06
CA GLU A 890 35.70 16.96 12.17
C GLU A 890 34.79 18.11 12.63
N GLN A 891 34.15 18.81 11.68
CA GLN A 891 33.18 19.89 11.98
C GLN A 891 31.96 19.36 12.71
N GLY A 892 31.33 18.29 12.19
CA GLY A 892 30.18 17.65 12.83
C GLY A 892 30.50 17.14 14.22
N LEU A 893 31.64 16.41 14.39
CA LEU A 893 32.05 15.86 15.66
C LEU A 893 32.39 16.91 16.73
N LYS A 894 32.75 18.15 16.35
CA LYS A 894 32.91 19.28 17.27
C LYS A 894 31.57 19.80 17.83
N LEU A 895 30.47 19.61 17.09
CA LEU A 895 29.14 20.01 17.56
C LEU A 895 28.59 19.03 18.60
N TYR A 896 28.98 17.76 18.55
CA TYR A 896 28.54 16.74 19.51
C TYR A 896 29.34 16.87 20.83
N ARG A 897 28.80 17.70 21.73
CA ARG A 897 29.43 18.00 23.04
C ARG A 897 28.98 17.09 24.16
N GLY A 898 28.01 16.23 23.91
CA GLY A 898 27.39 15.29 24.84
C GLY A 898 26.02 14.84 24.29
N ASP A 899 25.36 13.98 25.04
CA ASP A 899 24.09 13.41 24.65
C ASP A 899 22.99 14.45 24.42
N PHE A 900 22.09 14.13 23.54
CA PHE A 900 20.92 14.95 23.22
C PHE A 900 20.08 15.19 24.48
N LEU A 901 19.86 16.46 24.83
CA LEU A 901 19.12 16.93 26.01
C LEU A 901 19.55 16.21 27.32
N ALA A 902 20.84 16.02 27.51
CA ALA A 902 21.40 15.27 28.63
C ALA A 902 20.91 15.83 29.99
N GLY A 903 20.21 14.98 30.78
CA GLY A 903 19.77 15.32 32.15
C GLY A 903 18.58 16.31 32.22
N GLU A 904 17.99 16.73 31.08
CA GLU A 904 16.96 17.76 31.06
C GLU A 904 15.56 17.26 30.62
N VAL A 905 15.51 16.16 29.86
CA VAL A 905 14.26 15.55 29.38
C VAL A 905 14.36 14.04 29.53
N GLU A 906 13.48 13.47 30.37
CA GLU A 906 13.32 12.04 30.55
C GLU A 906 12.00 11.61 29.93
N SER A 907 12.01 11.24 28.63
CA SER A 907 10.84 10.77 27.91
C SER A 907 11.25 9.83 26.78
N GLU A 908 10.40 8.88 26.42
CA GLU A 908 10.69 7.82 25.46
C GLU A 908 11.12 8.37 24.09
N TRP A 909 10.47 9.47 23.61
CA TRP A 909 10.84 10.10 22.35
C TRP A 909 12.26 10.70 22.39
N ALA A 910 12.65 11.32 23.54
CA ALA A 910 13.99 11.90 23.73
C ALA A 910 15.07 10.80 23.81
N ASP A 911 14.75 9.68 24.47
CA ASP A 911 15.64 8.52 24.57
C ASP A 911 15.88 7.88 23.20
N ARG A 912 14.84 7.71 22.36
CA ARG A 912 14.97 7.21 20.98
C ARG A 912 15.86 8.15 20.14
N ARG A 913 15.64 9.46 20.23
CA ARG A 913 16.44 10.45 19.50
C ARG A 913 17.88 10.50 20.01
N ARG A 914 18.10 10.37 21.30
CA ARG A 914 19.42 10.29 21.95
C ARG A 914 20.21 9.09 21.42
N GLU A 915 19.60 7.92 21.37
CA GLU A 915 20.26 6.71 20.89
C GLU A 915 20.53 6.77 19.37
N GLU A 916 19.64 7.35 18.58
CA GLU A 916 19.88 7.58 17.15
C GLU A 916 21.08 8.48 16.91
N LEU A 917 21.17 9.62 17.59
CA LEU A 917 22.27 10.58 17.44
C LEU A 917 23.59 10.01 17.96
N ARG A 918 23.56 9.23 19.06
CA ARG A 918 24.72 8.51 19.59
C ARG A 918 25.24 7.47 18.58
N ARG A 919 24.35 6.71 17.96
CA ARG A 919 24.72 5.77 16.90
C ARG A 919 25.37 6.47 15.70
N ARG A 920 24.83 7.63 15.27
CA ARG A 920 25.42 8.43 14.18
C ARG A 920 26.79 9.00 14.57
N HIS A 921 26.96 9.45 15.81
CA HIS A 921 28.25 9.91 16.36
C HIS A 921 29.33 8.81 16.33
N ARG A 922 28.99 7.60 16.79
CA ARG A 922 29.89 6.44 16.76
C ARG A 922 30.26 6.04 15.33
N ALA A 923 29.32 6.04 14.41
CA ALA A 923 29.54 5.75 12.99
C ALA A 923 30.50 6.81 12.35
N ALA A 924 30.34 8.08 12.71
CA ALA A 924 31.19 9.17 12.25
C ALA A 924 32.62 9.02 12.74
N LEU A 925 32.83 8.69 14.02
CA LEU A 925 34.18 8.42 14.60
C LEU A 925 34.85 7.23 13.90
N LEU A 926 34.09 6.15 13.65
CA LEU A 926 34.63 4.97 12.94
C LEU A 926 35.04 5.33 11.50
N THR A 927 34.21 6.11 10.80
CA THR A 927 34.50 6.55 9.44
C THR A 927 35.71 7.49 9.39
N LEU A 928 35.79 8.43 10.31
CA LEU A 928 36.93 9.36 10.42
C LEU A 928 38.25 8.60 10.68
N GLY A 929 38.22 7.62 11.58
CA GLY A 929 39.37 6.75 11.85
C GLY A 929 39.82 5.97 10.61
N HIS A 930 38.86 5.43 9.83
CA HIS A 930 39.19 4.75 8.57
C HIS A 930 39.81 5.69 7.53
N LEU A 931 39.24 6.91 7.35
CA LEU A 931 39.79 7.89 6.42
C LEU A 931 41.19 8.35 6.80
N TYR A 932 41.46 8.60 8.07
CA TYR A 932 42.82 8.92 8.55
C TYR A 932 43.77 7.75 8.34
N SER A 933 43.37 6.53 8.66
CA SER A 933 44.20 5.33 8.48
C SER A 933 44.56 5.10 7.01
N ALA A 934 43.58 5.27 6.09
CA ALA A 934 43.78 5.17 4.66
C ALA A 934 44.72 6.27 4.11
N GLY A 935 44.67 7.48 4.67
CA GLY A 935 45.57 8.60 4.37
C GLY A 935 46.93 8.54 5.06
N GLY A 936 47.26 7.46 5.79
CA GLY A 936 48.54 7.29 6.50
C GLY A 936 48.65 8.07 7.81
N ALA A 937 47.63 8.80 8.23
CA ALA A 937 47.62 9.60 9.48
C ALA A 937 47.26 8.73 10.71
N HIS A 938 48.03 7.67 10.96
CA HIS A 938 47.75 6.63 11.95
C HIS A 938 47.59 7.16 13.38
N ALA A 939 48.25 8.24 13.77
CA ALA A 939 48.11 8.86 15.09
C ALA A 939 46.71 9.50 15.26
N ARG A 940 46.20 10.21 14.24
CA ARG A 940 44.84 10.78 14.27
C ARG A 940 43.76 9.69 14.17
N ALA A 941 44.02 8.61 13.41
CA ALA A 941 43.16 7.45 13.37
C ALA A 941 43.04 6.79 14.76
N ALA A 942 44.15 6.62 15.46
CA ALA A 942 44.15 6.07 16.80
C ALA A 942 43.34 6.92 17.79
N ASP A 943 43.45 8.25 17.75
CA ASP A 943 42.64 9.16 18.58
C ASP A 943 41.15 8.99 18.29
N ALA A 944 40.75 8.91 17.02
CA ALA A 944 39.33 8.70 16.66
C ALA A 944 38.81 7.36 17.20
N TYR A 945 39.57 6.27 17.10
CA TYR A 945 39.17 4.96 17.63
C TYR A 945 39.19 4.93 19.16
N GLN A 946 40.09 5.62 19.83
CA GLN A 946 40.11 5.73 21.31
C GLN A 946 38.84 6.45 21.79
N ARG A 947 38.44 7.55 21.14
CA ARG A 947 37.19 8.26 21.45
C ARG A 947 35.97 7.35 21.23
N LEU A 948 35.98 6.55 20.18
CA LEU A 948 34.92 5.59 19.91
C LEU A 948 34.84 4.50 20.98
N ILE A 949 35.97 3.96 21.43
CA ILE A 949 36.06 2.96 22.50
C ILE A 949 35.61 3.54 23.83
N ALA A 950 35.94 4.81 24.12
CA ALA A 950 35.47 5.49 25.32
C ALA A 950 33.93 5.65 25.34
N ASP A 951 33.29 5.84 24.16
CA ASP A 951 31.83 5.93 24.02
C ASP A 951 31.16 4.55 23.94
N ASP A 952 31.84 3.53 23.38
CA ASP A 952 31.36 2.15 23.26
C ASP A 952 32.49 1.13 23.47
N PRO A 953 32.74 0.73 24.73
CA PRO A 953 33.86 -0.16 25.06
C PRO A 953 33.74 -1.58 24.50
N PHE A 954 32.54 -2.01 24.10
CA PHE A 954 32.27 -3.36 23.54
C PHE A 954 32.47 -3.46 22.03
N GLN A 955 32.81 -2.37 21.36
CA GLN A 955 32.93 -2.37 19.89
C GLN A 955 34.31 -2.95 19.46
N GLU A 956 34.40 -4.27 19.37
CA GLU A 956 35.64 -5.00 19.02
C GLU A 956 36.30 -4.50 17.72
N ARG A 957 35.53 -4.03 16.76
CA ARG A 957 36.07 -3.47 15.50
C ARG A 957 36.93 -2.25 15.76
N ALA A 958 36.51 -1.37 16.65
CA ALA A 958 37.31 -0.18 17.03
C ALA A 958 38.62 -0.57 17.69
N HIS A 959 38.60 -1.55 18.58
CA HIS A 959 39.80 -2.09 19.22
C HIS A 959 40.78 -2.69 18.19
N ARG A 960 40.28 -3.46 17.22
CA ARG A 960 41.10 -4.02 16.13
C ARG A 960 41.79 -2.93 15.31
N GLU A 961 41.03 -1.91 14.89
CA GLU A 961 41.59 -0.81 14.11
C GLU A 961 42.60 0.04 14.92
N LEU A 962 42.33 0.27 16.20
CA LEU A 962 43.25 0.93 17.11
C LEU A 962 44.57 0.12 17.24
N MET A 963 44.49 -1.19 17.44
CA MET A 963 45.64 -2.08 17.48
C MET A 963 46.45 -2.02 16.17
N ARG A 964 45.83 -1.96 15.02
CA ARG A 964 46.49 -1.80 13.72
C ARG A 964 47.21 -0.46 13.62
N CYS A 965 46.54 0.62 14.01
CA CYS A 965 47.16 1.96 14.00
C CYS A 965 48.39 2.03 14.92
N LEU A 966 48.27 1.54 16.15
CA LEU A 966 49.37 1.51 17.10
C LEU A 966 50.52 0.63 16.63
N ALA A 967 50.24 -0.53 16.03
CA ALA A 967 51.27 -1.40 15.46
C ALA A 967 52.02 -0.72 14.29
N ARG A 968 51.35 0.05 13.46
CA ARG A 968 51.94 0.83 12.34
C ARG A 968 52.76 2.03 12.82
N LEU A 969 52.42 2.58 13.99
CA LEU A 969 53.20 3.62 14.68
C LEU A 969 54.41 3.05 15.40
N GLY A 970 54.59 1.73 15.42
CA GLY A 970 55.69 1.07 16.15
C GLY A 970 55.39 0.80 17.63
N GLU A 971 54.22 1.15 18.12
CA GLU A 971 53.81 1.08 19.53
C GLU A 971 53.14 -0.29 19.87
N ARG A 972 53.87 -1.38 19.57
CA ARG A 972 53.40 -2.76 19.72
C ARG A 972 52.92 -3.09 21.15
N GLY A 973 53.64 -2.53 22.16
CA GLY A 973 53.29 -2.73 23.57
C GLY A 973 51.90 -2.13 23.92
N GLN A 974 51.57 -0.97 23.35
CA GLN A 974 50.24 -0.35 23.51
C GLN A 974 49.16 -1.15 22.80
N ALA A 975 49.44 -1.59 21.56
CA ALA A 975 48.51 -2.43 20.81
C ALA A 975 48.13 -3.72 21.57
N LEU A 976 49.08 -4.37 22.24
CA LEU A 976 48.78 -5.57 23.04
C LEU A 976 48.02 -5.25 24.34
N ARG A 977 48.29 -4.10 24.97
CA ARG A 977 47.49 -3.64 26.13
C ARG A 977 46.01 -3.43 25.75
N VAL A 978 45.72 -2.79 24.63
CA VAL A 978 44.35 -2.63 24.11
C VAL A 978 43.66 -3.98 23.95
N TYR A 979 44.37 -5.00 23.50
CA TYR A 979 43.84 -6.36 23.41
C TYR A 979 43.52 -6.97 24.79
N GLU A 980 44.47 -6.83 25.77
CA GLU A 980 44.31 -7.37 27.11
C GLU A 980 43.15 -6.69 27.88
N GLU A 981 43.00 -5.37 27.71
CA GLU A 981 41.89 -4.60 28.24
C GLU A 981 40.55 -5.10 27.69
N LEU A 982 40.45 -5.33 26.36
CA LEU A 982 39.27 -5.88 25.71
C LEU A 982 38.95 -7.29 26.20
N VAL A 983 39.95 -8.18 26.32
CA VAL A 983 39.76 -9.55 26.85
C VAL A 983 39.21 -9.49 28.28
N THR A 984 39.76 -8.62 29.11
CA THR A 984 39.33 -8.45 30.50
C THR A 984 37.88 -7.94 30.56
N LEU A 985 37.53 -6.96 29.73
CA LEU A 985 36.22 -6.37 29.67
C LEU A 985 35.14 -7.40 29.20
N LEU A 986 35.40 -8.09 28.07
CA LEU A 986 34.47 -9.09 27.54
C LEU A 986 34.27 -10.25 28.50
N ASN A 987 35.31 -10.71 29.15
CA ASN A 987 35.21 -11.81 30.10
C ASN A 987 34.40 -11.41 31.35
N ARG A 988 34.66 -10.18 31.87
CA ARG A 988 34.01 -9.68 33.10
C ARG A 988 32.52 -9.38 32.88
N GLU A 989 32.15 -8.72 31.78
CA GLU A 989 30.80 -8.18 31.59
C GLU A 989 29.90 -9.11 30.75
N LEU A 990 30.47 -9.88 29.83
CA LEU A 990 29.71 -10.71 28.88
C LEU A 990 30.03 -12.20 28.97
N SER A 991 31.03 -12.61 29.85
CA SER A 991 31.54 -13.99 29.91
C SER A 991 31.93 -14.54 28.51
N ALA A 992 32.43 -13.68 27.64
CA ALA A 992 32.75 -13.98 26.24
C ALA A 992 34.27 -13.80 25.97
N ALA A 993 34.77 -14.53 24.98
CA ALA A 993 36.11 -14.33 24.44
C ALA A 993 36.05 -13.38 23.22
N PRO A 994 37.17 -12.64 22.93
CA PRO A 994 37.24 -11.83 21.72
C PRO A 994 37.05 -12.65 20.44
N ALA A 995 36.56 -12.02 19.38
CA ALA A 995 36.39 -12.64 18.07
C ALA A 995 37.68 -13.25 17.52
N PRO A 996 37.64 -14.33 16.73
CA PRO A 996 38.82 -14.99 16.19
C PRO A 996 39.76 -14.04 15.43
N GLU A 997 39.19 -13.04 14.70
CA GLU A 997 40.00 -12.05 13.97
C GLU A 997 40.75 -11.13 14.89
N THR A 998 40.20 -10.76 16.05
CA THR A 998 40.86 -9.92 17.07
C THR A 998 42.03 -10.66 17.72
N THR A 999 41.78 -11.93 18.05
CA THR A 999 42.82 -12.83 18.61
C THR A 999 43.96 -13.10 17.61
N ALA A 1000 43.59 -13.34 16.35
CA ALA A 1000 44.59 -13.54 15.27
C ALA A 1000 45.44 -12.27 15.06
N LEU A 1001 44.82 -11.08 15.10
CA LEU A 1001 45.53 -9.81 15.00
C LEU A 1001 46.50 -9.63 16.15
N ALA A 1002 46.10 -9.89 17.41
CA ALA A 1002 46.97 -9.83 18.56
C ALA A 1002 48.16 -10.77 18.44
N ALA A 1003 47.98 -11.99 17.94
CA ALA A 1003 49.05 -12.96 17.69
C ALA A 1003 50.03 -12.45 16.62
N ARG A 1004 49.59 -11.83 15.53
CA ARG A 1004 50.42 -11.21 14.48
C ARG A 1004 51.24 -10.04 15.04
N VAL A 1005 50.63 -9.15 15.81
CA VAL A 1005 51.29 -8.04 16.47
C VAL A 1005 52.39 -8.56 17.43
N ARG A 1006 52.11 -9.66 18.18
CA ARG A 1006 53.05 -10.29 19.11
C ARG A 1006 54.29 -10.87 18.38
N ARG A 1007 54.10 -11.47 17.20
CA ARG A 1007 55.17 -11.96 16.33
C ARG A 1007 55.94 -10.87 15.57
N GLY A 1008 55.47 -9.64 15.62
CA GLY A 1008 56.10 -8.52 14.92
C GLY A 1008 55.82 -8.47 13.41
N GLU A 1009 54.81 -9.15 12.96
CA GLU A 1009 54.37 -9.14 11.57
C GLU A 1009 53.74 -7.79 11.20
N THR A 1010 53.86 -7.41 9.95
CA THR A 1010 53.17 -6.21 9.40
C THR A 1010 51.64 -6.44 9.39
N VAL A 1011 50.88 -5.49 9.97
CA VAL A 1011 49.47 -5.57 10.18
C VAL A 1011 48.72 -4.41 9.53
#